data_76a359940b87ace7b10e1a42c5ff2212
#
_entry.id   76a359940b87ace7b10e1a42c5ff2212
#
_cell.length_a   1.000
_cell.length_b   1.000
_cell.length_c   1.000
_cell.angle_alpha   90.00
_cell.angle_beta   90.00
_cell.angle_gamma   90.00
#
_symmetry.space_group_name_H-M   'P 1'
#
loop_
_entity.id
_entity.type
_entity.pdbx_description
1 polymer ?
#
loop_
_entity_poly.entity_id
_entity_poly.type
_entity_poly.pdbx_seq_one_letter_code
_entity_poly.pdbx_strand_id
1 'polypeptide(L)'
;MTAAALLTTSATGMASAGTSAGTGAGSDHRAVPPQHRSVLPLTQYVNPFIGTSAATTSGYAGNNNPGAKVPFGFTDFGPDMPRTNFNGSGGYLNPPDATTGKINFFSLTHLNGVGCPGQGAVGMMPASTPTAVASSSSGVPTGVPFHTATESATPGYYGVTLDNRVKVDLTATTRTGMARFTYPDAGSGYFSIDTRLNGNSNRSTEAGKLTPDHVSLDVSKDGRVLSGQTVAPAFCTPYGTPWNSPVYFYAEFDRPLVKSTEGAVNSPKDGAALLHYSLPAHDPTLTMRVGISAVSVANAKLNLHTENRSSGFEQTRKAADSAWNTRLNTIQVDRAADASRLTPTERARLVKFYTALYRVFGSPTVYSDVNGDFRSMGAERPYPTGVDTTGGIAPRRTANVADYSYVKPGGGKGGYTTHYSSFSLWDTYRSQAHLLALLAPKESSEMMQSLVVDAEQCGAFPHWVDASDDSTPMAGDNALPVLAGAYAFGAKDFDVTSAARLVKQSVFDPTSACNGNKSMTASEQYLRDGYYPSPEWSSSNIERYNSDRAAAAFLAAVPDSVRRDPKVAVTQSDLATLYDRAGWWRHIFDAANGTIATRAAPTTPGMPGALMPGTFHESTEPNYFWSFGYAWTDLIKAIGGKDQAVARLDRLFSIDSSLSTVPTAAQLNGGQDAETFYMGNEMGFNAPWAYNWAGAPASTQYIVQKLMDITFNAGRDGLPGNDDMGALSSWNVFAALGMYPTVASAPGLALSTPQFPAATVWLKNKPLRITTDGDASARPFIAGLTVGRTSHQSSWLPLCEVKGGGAMSFTLAARPTGWATAESLTPPSGPDADYTRSTAAGRPVDLPGRPGGR
;
A
#
# COMPACT_ATOMS: atom_id res chain seq x y z
N MET A 1 56.94 -11.71 -17.55
CA MET A 1 57.79 -10.83 -18.35
C MET A 1 57.08 -9.49 -18.48
N THR A 2 57.63 -8.50 -17.80
CA THR A 2 57.78 -7.06 -18.04
C THR A 2 56.52 -6.23 -18.11
N ALA A 3 56.18 -5.47 -17.08
CA ALA A 3 56.77 -4.23 -16.49
C ALA A 3 56.27 -2.97 -17.27
N ALA A 4 55.44 -2.20 -16.62
CA ALA A 4 55.61 -0.89 -16.00
C ALA A 4 55.86 0.31 -16.96
N ALA A 5 55.11 1.40 -16.75
CA ALA A 5 55.65 2.68 -16.30
C ALA A 5 54.61 3.80 -16.20
N LEU A 6 54.65 4.48 -15.08
CA LEU A 6 54.10 5.82 -14.79
C LEU A 6 54.69 6.91 -15.65
N LEU A 7 53.95 7.99 -15.93
CA LEU A 7 54.52 9.33 -16.05
C LEU A 7 53.51 10.41 -15.61
N THR A 8 53.90 11.14 -14.60
CA THR A 8 53.36 12.40 -14.09
C THR A 8 53.95 13.57 -14.86
N THR A 9 53.16 14.60 -15.18
CA THR A 9 53.70 15.96 -15.39
C THR A 9 52.69 17.00 -14.89
N SER A 10 53.17 17.74 -13.91
CA SER A 10 52.64 19.00 -13.42
C SER A 10 53.16 20.15 -14.29
N ALA A 11 52.32 21.16 -14.57
CA ALA A 11 52.76 22.45 -15.01
C ALA A 11 51.94 23.58 -14.38
N THR A 12 52.63 24.38 -13.62
CA THR A 12 52.24 25.69 -13.06
C THR A 12 52.37 26.78 -14.11
N GLY A 13 51.43 27.76 -14.14
CA GLY A 13 51.49 28.95 -14.96
C GLY A 13 50.75 30.12 -14.31
N MET A 14 51.46 31.19 -14.08
CA MET A 14 51.18 32.38 -13.27
C MET A 14 50.19 33.37 -13.93
N ALA A 15 49.65 34.22 -13.05
CA ALA A 15 48.72 35.33 -13.23
C ALA A 15 49.23 36.48 -14.13
N SER A 16 48.24 37.22 -14.68
CA SER A 16 48.40 38.66 -14.87
C SER A 16 47.06 39.37 -14.67
N ALA A 17 47.11 40.46 -13.92
CA ALA A 17 46.00 41.32 -13.57
C ALA A 17 45.74 42.31 -14.72
N GLY A 18 44.47 42.64 -14.95
CA GLY A 18 44.01 43.73 -15.75
C GLY A 18 42.68 44.28 -15.23
N THR A 19 42.74 45.50 -14.71
CA THR A 19 41.65 46.30 -14.20
C THR A 19 40.87 46.94 -15.36
N SER A 20 39.51 46.88 -15.35
CA SER A 20 38.66 47.94 -15.79
C SER A 20 37.27 47.83 -15.16
N ALA A 21 36.80 48.95 -14.63
CA ALA A 21 35.50 49.14 -14.01
C ALA A 21 34.38 49.23 -15.04
N GLY A 22 33.28 48.55 -14.73
CA GLY A 22 32.02 48.63 -15.46
C GLY A 22 30.86 48.34 -14.54
N THR A 23 30.08 49.31 -14.15
CA THR A 23 28.86 49.25 -13.36
C THR A 23 27.76 48.59 -14.13
N GLY A 24 27.23 47.46 -13.62
CA GLY A 24 26.03 46.81 -14.09
C GLY A 24 25.47 45.90 -13.01
N ALA A 25 24.35 46.27 -12.41
CA ALA A 25 23.64 45.45 -11.44
C ALA A 25 23.03 44.25 -12.15
N GLY A 26 23.70 43.10 -12.07
CA GLY A 26 23.24 41.77 -12.48
C GLY A 26 22.97 40.91 -11.26
N SER A 27 21.77 40.45 -11.14
CA SER A 27 21.32 39.50 -10.09
C SER A 27 22.11 38.19 -10.21
N ASP A 28 23.02 37.97 -9.28
CA ASP A 28 23.81 36.75 -9.16
C ASP A 28 22.90 35.57 -8.75
N HIS A 29 22.40 34.86 -9.72
CA HIS A 29 21.84 33.51 -9.52
C HIS A 29 23.01 32.53 -9.29
N ARG A 30 23.52 32.49 -8.06
CA ARG A 30 24.34 31.36 -7.65
C ARG A 30 23.44 30.12 -7.65
N ALA A 31 23.56 29.32 -8.70
CA ALA A 31 23.05 27.96 -8.72
C ALA A 31 23.69 27.19 -7.54
N VAL A 32 22.87 26.71 -6.63
CA VAL A 32 23.31 25.78 -5.59
C VAL A 32 23.94 24.59 -6.31
N PRO A 33 25.20 24.20 -5.98
CA PRO A 33 25.82 23.04 -6.61
C PRO A 33 24.91 21.83 -6.44
N PRO A 34 24.85 20.91 -7.40
CA PRO A 34 24.06 19.68 -7.25
C PRO A 34 24.58 18.96 -6.00
N GLN A 35 23.75 18.89 -4.96
CA GLN A 35 24.06 18.13 -3.77
C GLN A 35 24.13 16.67 -4.18
N HIS A 36 25.32 16.07 -4.13
CA HIS A 36 25.47 14.63 -4.27
C HIS A 36 24.65 13.97 -3.16
N ARG A 37 23.64 13.19 -3.54
CA ARG A 37 22.82 12.42 -2.62
C ARG A 37 23.73 11.44 -1.87
N SER A 38 24.05 11.72 -0.60
CA SER A 38 24.70 10.72 0.26
C SER A 38 23.72 9.60 0.55
N VAL A 39 24.15 8.35 0.43
CA VAL A 39 23.33 7.19 0.75
C VAL A 39 23.50 6.87 2.23
N LEU A 40 22.43 6.95 3.01
CA LEU A 40 22.42 6.61 4.43
C LEU A 40 22.10 5.11 4.62
N PRO A 41 22.62 4.45 5.67
CA PRO A 41 22.33 3.04 5.98
C PRO A 41 20.97 2.93 6.71
N LEU A 42 19.87 3.17 6.02
CA LEU A 42 18.54 3.32 6.61
C LEU A 42 17.85 1.99 6.94
N THR A 43 18.27 0.88 6.33
CA THR A 43 17.72 -0.45 6.62
C THR A 43 17.93 -0.84 8.10
N GLN A 44 18.90 -0.29 8.79
CA GLN A 44 19.12 -0.49 10.24
C GLN A 44 17.97 0.03 11.13
N TYR A 45 17.09 0.88 10.61
CA TYR A 45 15.92 1.41 11.31
C TYR A 45 14.62 0.69 10.95
N VAL A 46 14.67 -0.33 10.10
CA VAL A 46 13.48 -1.12 9.76
C VAL A 46 13.35 -2.31 10.71
N ASN A 47 12.19 -2.44 11.32
CA ASN A 47 11.80 -3.59 12.12
C ASN A 47 10.62 -4.33 11.46
N PRO A 48 10.84 -5.40 10.67
CA PRO A 48 9.78 -6.14 9.99
C PRO A 48 8.74 -6.77 10.94
N PHE A 49 9.05 -6.88 12.23
CA PHE A 49 8.10 -7.40 13.22
C PHE A 49 7.01 -6.39 13.66
N ILE A 50 7.13 -5.10 13.34
CA ILE A 50 6.04 -4.14 13.66
C ILE A 50 4.78 -4.56 12.88
N GLY A 51 3.64 -4.67 13.59
CA GLY A 51 2.36 -5.09 13.02
C GLY A 51 2.18 -6.62 12.89
N THR A 52 3.06 -7.42 13.51
CA THR A 52 2.94 -8.90 13.56
C THR A 52 2.24 -9.40 14.81
N SER A 53 1.65 -8.51 15.58
CA SER A 53 0.81 -8.79 16.73
C SER A 53 -0.44 -7.92 16.74
N ALA A 54 -1.46 -8.32 17.51
CA ALA A 54 -2.64 -7.49 17.68
C ALA A 54 -2.33 -6.25 18.52
N ALA A 55 -2.92 -5.11 18.14
CA ALA A 55 -2.92 -3.91 18.95
C ALA A 55 -3.64 -4.13 20.27
N THR A 56 -3.05 -3.70 21.36
CA THR A 56 -3.60 -3.93 22.70
C THR A 56 -4.93 -3.20 22.96
N THR A 57 -5.24 -2.17 22.16
CA THR A 57 -6.44 -1.35 22.31
C THR A 57 -7.60 -1.81 21.45
N SER A 58 -7.41 -1.98 20.14
CA SER A 58 -8.47 -2.40 19.22
C SER A 58 -8.63 -3.90 19.11
N GLY A 59 -7.61 -4.69 19.49
CA GLY A 59 -7.57 -6.13 19.28
C GLY A 59 -7.27 -6.55 17.84
N TYR A 60 -7.19 -5.61 16.88
CA TYR A 60 -6.85 -5.88 15.48
C TYR A 60 -5.34 -5.94 15.28
N ALA A 61 -4.88 -6.90 14.49
CA ALA A 61 -3.48 -7.04 14.14
C ALA A 61 -3.12 -6.22 12.91
N GLY A 62 -1.83 -5.85 12.78
CA GLY A 62 -1.32 -5.23 11.57
C GLY A 62 -1.28 -6.17 10.37
N ASN A 63 -1.49 -7.48 10.56
CA ASN A 63 -1.51 -8.55 9.55
C ASN A 63 -0.28 -8.60 8.65
N ASN A 64 0.87 -8.29 9.21
CA ASN A 64 2.13 -8.27 8.49
C ASN A 64 2.90 -9.58 8.65
N ASN A 65 3.61 -10.00 7.59
CA ASN A 65 4.58 -11.08 7.63
C ASN A 65 6.00 -10.50 7.80
N PRO A 66 6.84 -11.06 8.69
CA PRO A 66 8.24 -10.63 8.84
C PRO A 66 9.17 -11.20 7.76
N GLY A 67 8.63 -11.91 6.77
CA GLY A 67 9.36 -12.64 5.73
C GLY A 67 10.26 -11.77 4.87
N ALA A 68 11.11 -12.47 4.11
CA ALA A 68 12.07 -11.87 3.20
C ALA A 68 11.39 -11.46 1.89
N LYS A 69 11.49 -10.16 1.53
CA LYS A 69 11.00 -9.60 0.27
C LYS A 69 11.88 -8.45 -0.20
N VAL A 70 11.73 -8.05 -1.45
CA VAL A 70 12.29 -6.82 -2.03
C VAL A 70 11.19 -5.80 -2.31
N PRO A 71 11.50 -4.52 -2.57
CA PRO A 71 10.48 -3.52 -2.92
C PRO A 71 9.61 -4.02 -4.09
N PHE A 72 8.29 -3.99 -3.89
CA PHE A 72 7.28 -4.43 -4.87
C PHE A 72 7.43 -5.90 -5.33
N GLY A 73 8.15 -6.75 -4.59
CA GLY A 73 8.39 -8.14 -4.99
C GLY A 73 7.12 -8.98 -4.99
N PHE A 74 6.98 -9.87 -5.98
CA PHE A 74 5.96 -10.92 -6.00
C PHE A 74 6.25 -11.96 -4.91
N THR A 75 7.54 -12.28 -4.69
CA THR A 75 7.96 -13.18 -3.62
C THR A 75 8.02 -12.43 -2.28
N ASP A 76 7.26 -12.94 -1.32
CA ASP A 76 7.37 -12.64 0.12
C ASP A 76 7.56 -13.98 0.83
N PHE A 77 8.82 -14.36 1.09
CA PHE A 77 9.21 -15.67 1.59
C PHE A 77 9.27 -15.64 3.11
N GLY A 78 8.26 -16.19 3.75
CA GLY A 78 8.08 -16.05 5.19
C GLY A 78 7.44 -17.23 5.88
N PRO A 79 7.33 -17.15 7.22
CA PRO A 79 6.67 -18.16 8.04
C PRO A 79 5.14 -17.99 8.04
N ASP A 80 4.43 -19.12 8.00
CA ASP A 80 3.00 -19.24 8.26
C ASP A 80 2.75 -19.89 9.61
N MET A 81 2.05 -19.18 10.49
CA MET A 81 1.68 -19.66 11.82
C MET A 81 0.29 -20.32 11.80
N PRO A 82 -0.06 -21.13 12.82
CA PRO A 82 -1.42 -21.65 12.98
C PRO A 82 -2.44 -20.53 12.87
N ARG A 83 -3.45 -20.72 12.01
CA ARG A 83 -4.37 -19.66 11.68
C ARG A 83 -5.37 -19.42 12.80
N THR A 84 -5.46 -18.17 13.19
CA THR A 84 -6.55 -17.59 13.95
C THR A 84 -7.41 -16.73 13.01
N ASN A 85 -8.54 -16.19 13.49
CA ASN A 85 -9.35 -15.26 12.69
C ASN A 85 -8.65 -13.91 12.45
N PHE A 86 -7.44 -13.69 12.98
CA PHE A 86 -6.80 -12.37 13.05
C PHE A 86 -5.44 -12.27 12.37
N ASN A 87 -4.90 -13.34 11.76
CA ASN A 87 -3.59 -13.24 11.09
C ASN A 87 -3.65 -12.99 9.58
N GLY A 88 -4.83 -12.68 9.04
CA GLY A 88 -5.03 -12.21 7.66
C GLY A 88 -4.26 -12.98 6.58
N SER A 89 -4.00 -12.34 5.46
CA SER A 89 -3.13 -12.87 4.39
C SER A 89 -1.64 -12.72 4.69
N GLY A 90 -1.27 -12.02 5.77
CA GLY A 90 0.10 -12.02 6.27
C GLY A 90 0.53 -13.35 6.87
N GLY A 91 -0.41 -14.19 7.28
CA GLY A 91 -0.15 -15.56 7.76
C GLY A 91 0.61 -15.64 9.09
N TYR A 92 1.01 -14.53 9.69
CA TYR A 92 1.82 -14.47 10.90
C TYR A 92 1.12 -13.65 12.00
N LEU A 93 1.00 -14.24 13.18
CA LEU A 93 0.50 -13.54 14.38
C LEU A 93 1.13 -14.15 15.62
N ASN A 94 1.91 -13.37 16.35
CA ASN A 94 2.50 -13.78 17.62
C ASN A 94 2.33 -12.68 18.67
N PRO A 95 1.79 -12.96 19.88
CA PRO A 95 1.63 -11.96 20.93
C PRO A 95 2.92 -11.16 21.20
N PRO A 96 2.84 -9.88 21.59
CA PRO A 96 4.02 -9.00 21.70
C PRO A 96 5.00 -9.46 22.78
N ASP A 97 4.53 -10.14 23.81
CA ASP A 97 5.29 -10.69 24.93
C ASP A 97 5.57 -12.19 24.80
N ALA A 98 5.18 -12.83 23.69
CA ALA A 98 5.38 -14.27 23.50
C ALA A 98 6.86 -14.60 23.44
N THR A 99 7.26 -15.59 24.24
CA THR A 99 8.61 -16.17 24.24
C THR A 99 8.74 -17.35 23.29
N THR A 100 7.62 -17.91 22.83
CA THR A 100 7.54 -19.04 21.90
C THR A 100 6.45 -18.81 20.87
N GLY A 101 6.54 -19.53 19.75
CA GLY A 101 5.52 -19.60 18.71
C GLY A 101 5.56 -20.94 18.01
N LYS A 102 4.69 -21.14 17.02
CA LYS A 102 4.70 -22.31 16.13
C LYS A 102 4.63 -21.88 14.69
N ILE A 103 5.44 -22.48 13.84
CA ILE A 103 5.40 -22.29 12.39
C ILE A 103 4.83 -23.57 11.78
N ASN A 104 3.74 -23.45 11.02
CA ASN A 104 3.13 -24.58 10.32
C ASN A 104 3.90 -24.94 9.07
N PHE A 105 4.29 -23.94 8.30
CA PHE A 105 5.13 -24.05 7.11
C PHE A 105 5.76 -22.68 6.78
N PHE A 106 6.67 -22.67 5.83
CA PHE A 106 7.15 -21.48 5.16
C PHE A 106 6.55 -21.43 3.77
N SER A 107 6.16 -20.27 3.28
CA SER A 107 5.58 -20.11 1.95
C SER A 107 6.17 -18.91 1.20
N LEU A 108 5.86 -18.79 -0.10
CA LEU A 108 6.51 -17.84 -1.01
C LEU A 108 5.70 -16.58 -1.30
N THR A 109 4.43 -16.54 -0.89
CA THR A 109 3.55 -15.39 -1.17
C THR A 109 2.75 -14.99 0.05
N HIS A 110 2.74 -13.67 0.36
CA HIS A 110 1.93 -13.08 1.42
C HIS A 110 1.44 -11.70 0.97
N LEU A 111 0.23 -11.31 1.41
CA LEU A 111 -0.23 -9.93 1.34
C LEU A 111 -0.09 -9.30 2.72
N ASN A 112 0.68 -8.24 2.81
CA ASN A 112 0.95 -7.60 4.08
C ASN A 112 -0.12 -6.57 4.42
N GLY A 113 -0.70 -6.73 5.61
CA GLY A 113 -1.61 -5.77 6.19
C GLY A 113 -3.08 -6.12 6.08
N VAL A 114 -3.49 -7.01 5.20
CA VAL A 114 -4.91 -7.26 4.92
C VAL A 114 -5.55 -8.27 5.88
N GLY A 115 -6.77 -7.98 6.31
CA GLY A 115 -7.47 -8.70 7.37
C GLY A 115 -7.96 -10.11 6.99
N CYS A 116 -8.31 -10.32 5.72
CA CYS A 116 -8.79 -11.62 5.26
C CYS A 116 -7.66 -12.60 4.95
N PRO A 117 -7.91 -13.91 5.06
CA PRO A 117 -6.99 -14.93 4.60
C PRO A 117 -6.81 -14.94 3.07
N GLY A 118 -5.61 -15.28 2.62
CA GLY A 118 -5.26 -15.39 1.21
C GLY A 118 -3.81 -15.85 1.05
N GLN A 119 -3.36 -16.02 -0.19
CA GLN A 119 -1.97 -16.33 -0.53
C GLN A 119 -1.37 -17.55 0.21
N GLY A 120 -0.14 -17.49 0.70
CA GLY A 120 0.52 -18.60 1.42
C GLY A 120 0.91 -19.78 0.51
N ALA A 121 1.34 -19.48 -0.73
CA ALA A 121 1.57 -20.47 -1.77
C ALA A 121 2.89 -21.25 -1.57
N VAL A 122 2.84 -22.55 -1.83
CA VAL A 122 3.96 -23.52 -1.75
C VAL A 122 4.43 -23.72 -0.30
N GLY A 123 3.64 -24.47 0.47
CA GLY A 123 3.98 -24.80 1.86
C GLY A 123 5.17 -25.74 1.98
N MET A 124 6.19 -25.39 2.77
CA MET A 124 7.41 -26.18 2.96
C MET A 124 7.91 -26.13 4.40
N MET A 125 8.57 -27.22 4.85
CA MET A 125 9.11 -27.32 6.21
C MET A 125 10.36 -28.22 6.26
N PRO A 126 11.50 -27.73 6.73
CA PRO A 126 12.66 -28.57 7.01
C PRO A 126 12.47 -29.31 8.35
N ALA A 127 12.97 -30.54 8.43
CA ALA A 127 12.88 -31.35 9.64
C ALA A 127 14.17 -32.16 9.88
N SER A 128 14.50 -32.33 11.16
CA SER A 128 15.66 -33.17 11.56
C SER A 128 15.37 -34.67 11.56
N THR A 129 14.09 -35.03 11.59
CA THR A 129 13.63 -36.44 11.57
C THR A 129 12.37 -36.56 10.69
N PRO A 130 12.08 -37.78 10.17
CA PRO A 130 10.90 -37.99 9.32
C PRO A 130 9.56 -37.78 10.07
N THR A 131 9.53 -37.96 11.37
CA THR A 131 8.33 -37.80 12.22
C THR A 131 8.03 -36.38 12.59
N ALA A 132 8.99 -35.46 12.42
CA ALA A 132 8.82 -34.04 12.77
C ALA A 132 7.91 -33.26 11.81
N VAL A 133 7.42 -33.87 10.73
CA VAL A 133 6.57 -33.26 9.68
C VAL A 133 5.17 -33.90 9.64
N ALA A 134 4.72 -34.53 10.71
CA ALA A 134 3.41 -35.17 10.74
C ALA A 134 2.29 -34.13 10.55
N SER A 135 1.49 -34.30 9.51
CA SER A 135 0.17 -33.67 9.41
C SER A 135 -0.78 -34.36 10.41
N SER A 136 -1.68 -33.56 11.00
CA SER A 136 -2.80 -34.13 11.77
C SER A 136 -3.66 -35.00 10.84
N SER A 137 -4.49 -35.88 11.41
CA SER A 137 -5.49 -36.66 10.65
C SER A 137 -6.45 -35.81 9.81
N SER A 138 -6.52 -34.49 10.09
CA SER A 138 -7.28 -33.49 9.31
C SER A 138 -6.47 -32.87 8.17
N GLY A 139 -5.19 -33.26 7.96
CA GLY A 139 -4.31 -32.68 6.94
C GLY A 139 -3.70 -31.31 7.30
N VAL A 140 -4.03 -30.73 8.48
CA VAL A 140 -3.43 -29.48 8.94
C VAL A 140 -2.10 -29.76 9.61
N PRO A 141 -1.01 -29.04 9.26
CA PRO A 141 0.26 -29.15 9.97
C PRO A 141 0.09 -28.82 11.46
N THR A 142 0.73 -29.62 12.31
CA THR A 142 0.68 -29.38 13.77
C THR A 142 1.56 -28.24 14.24
N GLY A 143 2.37 -27.66 13.33
CA GLY A 143 3.32 -26.61 13.59
C GLY A 143 4.56 -27.06 14.36
N VAL A 144 5.72 -26.57 13.97
CA VAL A 144 6.99 -26.77 14.67
C VAL A 144 7.20 -25.61 15.63
N PRO A 145 7.38 -25.85 16.94
CA PRO A 145 7.64 -24.79 17.90
C PRO A 145 8.99 -24.07 17.62
N PHE A 146 9.10 -22.83 18.08
CA PHE A 146 10.34 -22.06 18.12
C PHE A 146 10.31 -21.08 19.29
N HIS A 147 11.50 -20.59 19.68
CA HIS A 147 11.65 -19.52 20.65
C HIS A 147 11.82 -18.18 19.92
N THR A 148 11.06 -17.14 20.31
CA THR A 148 11.12 -15.82 19.67
C THR A 148 12.49 -15.16 19.74
N ALA A 149 13.31 -15.52 20.74
CA ALA A 149 14.71 -15.07 20.84
C ALA A 149 15.60 -15.63 19.71
N THR A 150 15.16 -16.65 18.97
CA THR A 150 15.90 -17.21 17.83
C THR A 150 15.48 -16.61 16.50
N GLU A 151 14.42 -15.77 16.49
CA GLU A 151 13.99 -15.06 15.30
C GLU A 151 14.82 -13.81 15.02
N SER A 152 15.03 -13.56 13.75
CA SER A 152 15.60 -12.30 13.25
C SER A 152 15.01 -11.94 11.89
N ALA A 153 14.68 -10.67 11.69
CA ALA A 153 14.23 -10.17 10.42
C ALA A 153 14.84 -8.79 10.14
N THR A 154 15.25 -8.59 8.90
CA THR A 154 15.70 -7.32 8.35
C THR A 154 15.18 -7.18 6.92
N PRO A 155 15.18 -5.99 6.30
CA PRO A 155 14.77 -5.87 4.91
C PRO A 155 15.46 -6.90 3.99
N GLY A 156 14.65 -7.77 3.36
CA GLY A 156 15.15 -8.83 2.48
C GLY A 156 15.66 -10.09 3.17
N TYR A 157 15.47 -10.25 4.47
CA TYR A 157 15.93 -11.42 5.20
C TYR A 157 15.01 -11.77 6.38
N TYR A 158 14.78 -13.08 6.55
CA TYR A 158 14.18 -13.68 7.76
C TYR A 158 14.99 -14.89 8.21
N GLY A 159 15.13 -15.08 9.51
CA GLY A 159 15.80 -16.24 10.09
C GLY A 159 15.18 -16.68 11.40
N VAL A 160 15.16 -18.01 11.64
CA VAL A 160 14.67 -18.63 12.89
C VAL A 160 15.37 -19.96 13.13
N THR A 161 15.56 -20.33 14.39
CA THR A 161 15.93 -21.70 14.77
C THR A 161 14.71 -22.38 15.39
N LEU A 162 14.23 -23.46 14.75
CA LEU A 162 13.11 -24.25 15.19
C LEU A 162 13.51 -25.17 16.35
N ASP A 163 12.54 -25.64 17.16
CA ASP A 163 12.82 -26.56 18.28
C ASP A 163 13.31 -27.96 17.83
N ASN A 164 13.06 -28.31 16.55
CA ASN A 164 13.73 -29.47 15.94
C ASN A 164 15.22 -29.21 15.61
N ARG A 165 15.77 -28.08 16.08
CA ARG A 165 17.13 -27.58 15.94
C ARG A 165 17.58 -27.24 14.50
N VAL A 166 16.67 -27.25 13.53
CA VAL A 166 16.99 -26.76 12.18
C VAL A 166 16.94 -25.25 12.19
N LYS A 167 18.02 -24.59 11.75
CA LYS A 167 18.04 -23.17 11.47
C LYS A 167 17.57 -22.92 10.05
N VAL A 168 16.65 -21.99 9.89
CA VAL A 168 16.10 -21.52 8.61
C VAL A 168 16.56 -20.10 8.36
N ASP A 169 17.20 -19.84 7.23
CA ASP A 169 17.56 -18.51 6.74
C ASP A 169 16.87 -18.31 5.38
N LEU A 170 16.11 -17.22 5.20
CA LEU A 170 15.37 -16.90 3.97
C LEU A 170 15.79 -15.55 3.41
N THR A 171 15.86 -15.46 2.07
CA THR A 171 16.02 -14.19 1.33
C THR A 171 15.28 -14.27 0.01
N ALA A 172 15.10 -13.13 -0.68
CA ALA A 172 14.30 -13.07 -1.90
C ALA A 172 14.87 -12.10 -2.94
N THR A 173 14.44 -12.30 -4.19
CA THR A 173 14.45 -11.32 -5.26
C THR A 173 13.00 -10.97 -5.63
N THR A 174 12.77 -10.31 -6.75
CA THR A 174 11.41 -9.92 -7.16
C THR A 174 10.48 -11.13 -7.36
N ARG A 175 10.96 -12.21 -7.98
CA ARG A 175 10.17 -13.40 -8.35
C ARG A 175 10.79 -14.71 -7.85
N THR A 176 11.82 -14.63 -7.00
CA THR A 176 12.51 -15.81 -6.51
C THR A 176 12.77 -15.76 -5.02
N GLY A 177 12.73 -16.92 -4.38
CA GLY A 177 13.17 -17.11 -3.01
C GLY A 177 14.47 -17.91 -2.95
N MET A 178 15.24 -17.71 -1.88
CA MET A 178 16.37 -18.53 -1.53
C MET A 178 16.33 -18.90 -0.07
N ALA A 179 16.44 -20.17 0.24
CA ALA A 179 16.49 -20.68 1.60
C ALA A 179 17.79 -21.45 1.87
N ARG A 180 18.32 -21.30 3.08
CA ARG A 180 19.41 -22.09 3.63
C ARG A 180 18.94 -22.74 4.92
N PHE A 181 18.90 -24.07 4.92
CA PHE A 181 18.54 -24.87 6.07
C PHE A 181 19.82 -25.45 6.69
N THR A 182 20.13 -25.15 7.95
CA THR A 182 21.26 -25.71 8.68
C THR A 182 20.74 -26.73 9.68
N TYR A 183 21.12 -28.00 9.47
CA TYR A 183 20.64 -29.11 10.31
C TYR A 183 21.58 -29.32 11.51
N PRO A 184 21.04 -29.85 12.64
CA PRO A 184 21.84 -30.05 13.86
C PRO A 184 22.89 -31.15 13.71
N ASP A 185 22.56 -32.17 12.92
CA ASP A 185 23.37 -33.38 12.79
C ASP A 185 23.80 -33.56 11.34
N ALA A 186 25.06 -33.96 11.15
CA ALA A 186 25.61 -34.29 9.86
C ALA A 186 25.05 -35.65 9.35
N GLY A 187 24.99 -35.79 8.05
CA GLY A 187 24.62 -37.02 7.39
C GLY A 187 23.23 -36.99 6.74
N SER A 188 22.22 -36.40 7.38
CA SER A 188 20.87 -36.43 6.82
C SER A 188 20.06 -35.19 7.19
N GLY A 189 19.27 -34.70 6.23
CA GLY A 189 18.28 -33.66 6.44
C GLY A 189 16.97 -33.98 5.72
N TYR A 190 15.86 -33.76 6.38
CA TYR A 190 14.53 -33.98 5.82
C TYR A 190 13.92 -32.64 5.38
N PHE A 191 13.23 -32.66 4.26
CA PHE A 191 12.51 -31.50 3.73
C PHE A 191 11.14 -31.93 3.25
N SER A 192 10.10 -31.32 3.78
CA SER A 192 8.72 -31.54 3.36
C SER A 192 8.26 -30.40 2.47
N ILE A 193 7.58 -30.76 1.39
CA ILE A 193 6.83 -29.83 0.56
C ILE A 193 5.42 -30.38 0.38
N ASP A 194 4.42 -29.51 0.50
CA ASP A 194 3.02 -29.87 0.30
C ASP A 194 2.32 -28.74 -0.47
N THR A 195 2.06 -28.96 -1.74
CA THR A 195 1.41 -28.00 -2.65
C THR A 195 -0.09 -27.84 -2.38
N ARG A 196 -0.66 -28.62 -1.47
CA ARG A 196 -2.05 -28.48 -1.00
C ARG A 196 -2.18 -27.43 0.12
N LEU A 197 -1.05 -27.02 0.73
CA LEU A 197 -1.02 -26.03 1.78
C LEU A 197 -0.97 -24.62 1.17
N ASN A 198 -1.85 -23.77 1.67
CA ASN A 198 -1.92 -22.34 1.33
C ASN A 198 -2.50 -21.53 2.50
N GLY A 199 -2.66 -20.25 2.32
CA GLY A 199 -3.19 -19.35 3.35
C GLY A 199 -4.55 -19.80 3.93
N ASN A 200 -5.41 -20.50 3.20
CA ASN A 200 -6.70 -21.03 3.69
C ASN A 200 -6.59 -22.39 4.38
N SER A 201 -5.74 -23.29 3.86
CA SER A 201 -5.58 -24.64 4.43
C SER A 201 -4.95 -24.62 5.83
N ASN A 202 -4.47 -23.46 6.24
CA ASN A 202 -4.01 -23.23 7.61
C ASN A 202 -5.18 -23.17 8.63
N ARG A 203 -6.44 -23.20 8.18
CA ARG A 203 -7.65 -23.33 9.03
C ARG A 203 -8.07 -24.80 9.14
N SER A 204 -8.36 -25.24 10.35
CA SER A 204 -8.77 -26.62 10.65
C SER A 204 -10.02 -27.13 9.91
N THR A 205 -10.88 -26.22 9.43
CA THR A 205 -12.13 -26.54 8.72
C THR A 205 -11.98 -26.71 7.21
N GLU A 206 -10.81 -26.40 6.62
CA GLU A 206 -10.62 -26.29 5.18
C GLU A 206 -9.47 -27.11 4.60
N ALA A 207 -8.69 -27.75 5.47
CA ALA A 207 -7.65 -28.66 5.06
C ALA A 207 -8.25 -29.83 4.23
N GLY A 208 -7.70 -30.05 3.06
CA GLY A 208 -8.12 -31.14 2.19
C GLY A 208 -9.17 -30.81 1.12
N LYS A 209 -9.59 -29.55 0.96
CA LYS A 209 -10.54 -29.17 -0.12
C LYS A 209 -9.88 -28.93 -1.48
N LEU A 210 -8.55 -28.83 -1.55
CA LEU A 210 -7.86 -28.76 -2.85
C LEU A 210 -7.85 -30.14 -3.47
N THR A 211 -8.48 -30.24 -4.64
CA THR A 211 -8.50 -31.50 -5.42
C THR A 211 -7.16 -31.72 -6.13
N PRO A 212 -6.76 -32.97 -6.41
CA PRO A 212 -5.52 -33.26 -7.13
C PRO A 212 -5.37 -32.56 -8.49
N ASP A 213 -6.47 -32.12 -9.09
CA ASP A 213 -6.47 -31.45 -10.39
C ASP A 213 -5.92 -30.01 -10.34
N HIS A 214 -5.83 -29.43 -9.13
CA HIS A 214 -5.38 -28.05 -8.94
C HIS A 214 -3.96 -27.96 -8.38
N VAL A 215 -3.36 -29.07 -8.00
CA VAL A 215 -2.02 -29.13 -7.41
C VAL A 215 -1.18 -30.17 -8.13
N SER A 216 0.10 -29.90 -8.28
CA SER A 216 1.04 -30.86 -8.82
C SER A 216 2.40 -30.75 -8.15
N LEU A 217 3.13 -31.85 -8.08
CA LEU A 217 4.50 -31.90 -7.60
C LEU A 217 5.28 -32.92 -8.40
N ASP A 218 6.30 -32.46 -9.10
CA ASP A 218 7.29 -33.28 -9.79
C ASP A 218 8.61 -33.22 -9.02
N VAL A 219 9.22 -34.36 -8.81
CA VAL A 219 10.52 -34.52 -8.16
C VAL A 219 11.47 -35.22 -9.09
N SER A 220 12.63 -34.63 -9.42
CA SER A 220 13.67 -35.26 -10.22
C SER A 220 14.24 -36.49 -9.50
N LYS A 221 14.78 -37.46 -10.27
CA LYS A 221 15.30 -38.74 -9.71
C LYS A 221 16.36 -38.56 -8.62
N ASP A 222 17.15 -37.51 -8.70
CA ASP A 222 18.17 -37.14 -7.71
C ASP A 222 17.68 -36.12 -6.66
N GLY A 223 16.41 -35.70 -6.74
CA GLY A 223 15.80 -34.69 -5.85
C GLY A 223 16.37 -33.30 -5.93
N ARG A 224 17.23 -33.01 -6.92
CA ARG A 224 17.82 -31.65 -7.06
C ARG A 224 16.85 -30.65 -7.68
N VAL A 225 15.80 -31.10 -8.34
CA VAL A 225 14.78 -30.25 -8.93
C VAL A 225 13.41 -30.69 -8.46
N LEU A 226 12.67 -29.71 -7.95
CA LEU A 226 11.24 -29.82 -7.66
C LEU A 226 10.51 -28.78 -8.51
N SER A 227 9.36 -29.18 -9.06
CA SER A 227 8.51 -28.24 -9.77
C SER A 227 7.04 -28.63 -9.61
N GLY A 228 6.15 -27.68 -9.83
CA GLY A 228 4.74 -27.98 -9.71
C GLY A 228 3.87 -26.73 -9.68
N GLN A 229 2.68 -26.94 -9.21
CA GLN A 229 1.63 -25.94 -9.10
C GLN A 229 0.94 -26.06 -7.74
N THR A 230 0.61 -24.93 -7.16
CA THR A 230 -0.31 -24.80 -6.05
C THR A 230 -1.38 -23.75 -6.38
N VAL A 231 -2.34 -23.58 -5.49
CA VAL A 231 -3.40 -22.58 -5.63
C VAL A 231 -3.31 -21.59 -4.48
N ALA A 232 -3.13 -20.32 -4.81
CA ALA A 232 -3.29 -19.23 -3.85
C ALA A 232 -4.76 -18.80 -3.82
N PRO A 233 -5.45 -18.87 -2.66
CA PRO A 233 -6.80 -18.35 -2.55
C PRO A 233 -6.76 -16.84 -2.68
N ALA A 234 -7.70 -16.28 -3.43
CA ALA A 234 -7.88 -14.84 -3.52
C ALA A 234 -8.36 -14.26 -2.19
N PHE A 235 -8.00 -13.02 -1.95
CA PHE A 235 -8.31 -12.29 -0.75
C PHE A 235 -9.82 -12.14 -0.52
N CYS A 236 -10.29 -12.38 0.72
CA CYS A 236 -11.69 -12.20 1.15
C CYS A 236 -12.74 -12.97 0.33
N THR A 237 -12.36 -13.91 -0.48
CA THR A 237 -13.36 -14.69 -1.22
C THR A 237 -14.08 -15.66 -0.30
N PRO A 238 -15.42 -15.76 -0.39
CA PRO A 238 -16.18 -16.80 0.32
C PRO A 238 -15.68 -18.18 -0.09
N TYR A 239 -15.58 -19.07 0.89
CA TYR A 239 -15.15 -20.44 0.66
C TYR A 239 -16.02 -21.13 -0.41
N GLY A 240 -15.36 -21.76 -1.38
CA GLY A 240 -16.02 -22.48 -2.46
C GLY A 240 -16.31 -21.64 -3.72
N THR A 241 -15.72 -20.44 -3.83
CA THR A 241 -15.79 -19.65 -5.08
C THR A 241 -14.60 -19.96 -5.99
N PRO A 242 -14.72 -19.78 -7.33
CA PRO A 242 -13.67 -20.10 -8.31
C PRO A 242 -12.52 -19.07 -8.38
N TRP A 243 -12.36 -18.23 -7.37
CA TRP A 243 -11.43 -17.10 -7.35
C TRP A 243 -10.05 -17.49 -6.83
N ASN A 244 -9.54 -18.62 -7.29
CA ASN A 244 -8.22 -19.10 -6.93
C ASN A 244 -7.24 -18.84 -8.08
N SER A 245 -6.04 -18.38 -7.74
CA SER A 245 -4.99 -18.14 -8.70
C SER A 245 -3.90 -19.19 -8.60
N PRO A 246 -3.47 -19.80 -9.73
CA PRO A 246 -2.36 -20.73 -9.71
C PRO A 246 -1.06 -20.01 -9.39
N VAL A 247 -0.22 -20.66 -8.61
CA VAL A 247 1.18 -20.30 -8.43
C VAL A 247 2.02 -21.50 -8.83
N TYR A 248 2.74 -21.34 -9.93
CA TYR A 248 3.70 -22.32 -10.44
C TYR A 248 5.05 -22.05 -9.78
N PHE A 249 5.78 -23.13 -9.47
CA PHE A 249 7.12 -23.02 -8.91
C PHE A 249 8.11 -23.94 -9.61
N TYR A 250 9.39 -23.54 -9.54
CA TYR A 250 10.53 -24.34 -9.95
C TYR A 250 11.65 -24.10 -8.97
N ALA A 251 12.09 -25.19 -8.28
CA ALA A 251 13.08 -25.12 -7.21
C ALA A 251 14.30 -25.97 -7.54
N GLU A 252 15.48 -25.48 -7.21
CA GLU A 252 16.77 -26.17 -7.32
C GLU A 252 17.44 -26.32 -5.97
N PHE A 253 17.91 -27.53 -5.67
CA PHE A 253 18.65 -27.88 -4.44
C PHE A 253 20.12 -28.14 -4.74
N ASP A 254 21.00 -27.75 -3.85
CA ASP A 254 22.44 -27.95 -3.97
C ASP A 254 22.91 -29.38 -3.60
N ARG A 255 22.04 -30.21 -3.00
CA ARG A 255 22.32 -31.57 -2.53
C ARG A 255 21.42 -32.59 -3.21
N PRO A 256 21.92 -33.84 -3.41
CA PRO A 256 21.11 -34.97 -3.89
C PRO A 256 20.36 -35.64 -2.73
N LEU A 257 19.29 -36.39 -3.10
CA LEU A 257 18.62 -37.31 -2.18
C LEU A 257 19.56 -38.46 -1.74
N VAL A 258 19.29 -38.96 -0.53
CA VAL A 258 19.88 -40.21 -0.06
C VAL A 258 19.41 -41.41 -0.94
N LYS A 259 20.28 -42.26 -1.36
CA LYS A 259 20.00 -43.35 -2.30
C LYS A 259 19.21 -44.55 -1.70
N SER A 260 18.89 -44.56 -0.41
CA SER A 260 18.20 -45.66 0.22
C SER A 260 16.68 -45.54 0.12
N THR A 261 16.04 -46.64 -0.18
CA THR A 261 14.61 -46.79 -0.51
C THR A 261 13.68 -46.94 0.70
N GLU A 262 14.15 -46.85 1.92
CA GLU A 262 13.31 -47.02 3.11
C GLU A 262 12.88 -45.69 3.67
N GLY A 263 11.63 -45.28 3.42
CA GLY A 263 10.91 -44.23 4.18
C GLY A 263 10.84 -42.83 3.56
N ALA A 264 11.28 -42.61 2.34
CA ALA A 264 11.19 -41.29 1.73
C ALA A 264 10.45 -41.36 0.39
N VAL A 265 9.34 -40.83 0.36
CA VAL A 265 8.47 -40.35 -0.73
C VAL A 265 7.05 -40.87 -0.54
N ASN A 266 6.22 -40.09 0.12
CA ASN A 266 4.79 -40.09 -0.17
C ASN A 266 4.62 -39.76 -1.64
N SER A 267 3.79 -40.49 -2.33
CA SER A 267 3.62 -40.39 -3.77
C SER A 267 3.46 -38.94 -4.23
N PRO A 268 4.29 -38.44 -5.17
CA PRO A 268 4.11 -37.10 -5.74
C PRO A 268 2.71 -36.86 -6.33
N LYS A 269 1.98 -37.95 -6.64
CA LYS A 269 0.62 -37.92 -7.18
C LYS A 269 -0.38 -37.15 -6.32
N ASP A 270 -0.11 -36.99 -5.02
CA ASP A 270 -1.01 -36.27 -4.09
C ASP A 270 -0.54 -34.83 -3.78
N GLY A 271 0.45 -34.31 -4.51
CA GLY A 271 0.95 -32.95 -4.32
C GLY A 271 1.84 -32.75 -3.09
N ALA A 272 2.23 -33.80 -2.38
CA ALA A 272 3.10 -33.73 -1.19
C ALA A 272 4.26 -34.70 -1.25
N ALA A 273 5.41 -34.32 -0.69
CA ALA A 273 6.58 -35.19 -0.56
C ALA A 273 7.37 -34.88 0.72
N LEU A 274 7.91 -35.92 1.33
CA LEU A 274 8.96 -35.84 2.34
C LEU A 274 10.25 -36.34 1.71
N LEU A 275 11.25 -35.48 1.60
CA LEU A 275 12.50 -35.75 0.91
C LEU A 275 13.64 -35.88 1.92
N HIS A 276 14.52 -36.86 1.72
CA HIS A 276 15.68 -37.11 2.57
C HIS A 276 16.97 -36.79 1.82
N TYR A 277 17.67 -35.75 2.22
CA TYR A 277 18.90 -35.27 1.59
C TYR A 277 20.16 -35.77 2.31
N SER A 278 21.20 -36.09 1.53
CA SER A 278 22.52 -36.41 2.04
C SER A 278 23.31 -35.12 2.33
N LEU A 279 23.69 -34.92 3.60
CA LEU A 279 24.42 -33.73 4.04
C LEU A 279 25.86 -34.11 4.44
N PRO A 280 26.88 -33.35 3.96
CA PRO A 280 28.28 -33.58 4.38
C PRO A 280 28.49 -33.32 5.87
N ALA A 281 29.37 -34.09 6.49
CA ALA A 281 29.63 -33.95 7.93
C ALA A 281 30.21 -32.60 8.35
N HIS A 282 30.93 -31.94 7.45
CA HIS A 282 31.56 -30.64 7.68
C HIS A 282 30.69 -29.44 7.27
N ASP A 283 29.56 -29.70 6.58
CA ASP A 283 28.63 -28.67 6.08
C ASP A 283 27.20 -29.25 6.07
N PRO A 284 26.51 -29.28 7.24
CA PRO A 284 25.16 -29.85 7.34
C PRO A 284 24.09 -28.87 6.81
N THR A 285 24.36 -28.23 5.68
CA THR A 285 23.44 -27.28 5.03
C THR A 285 22.81 -27.86 3.79
N LEU A 286 21.53 -27.48 3.61
CA LEU A 286 20.77 -27.67 2.37
C LEU A 286 20.35 -26.29 1.87
N THR A 287 20.74 -25.93 0.65
CA THR A 287 20.35 -24.66 0.03
C THR A 287 19.32 -24.93 -1.08
N MET A 288 18.23 -24.16 -1.05
CA MET A 288 17.19 -24.14 -2.07
C MET A 288 17.13 -22.79 -2.74
N ARG A 289 16.99 -22.77 -4.05
CA ARG A 289 16.59 -21.59 -4.84
C ARG A 289 15.28 -21.92 -5.53
N VAL A 290 14.31 -21.02 -5.49
CA VAL A 290 12.98 -21.24 -6.05
C VAL A 290 12.49 -20.02 -6.81
N GLY A 291 12.00 -20.22 -8.02
CA GLY A 291 11.29 -19.20 -8.78
C GLY A 291 9.79 -19.50 -8.77
N ILE A 292 8.98 -18.44 -8.81
CA ILE A 292 7.52 -18.52 -8.90
C ILE A 292 7.00 -17.76 -10.12
N SER A 293 5.82 -18.16 -10.62
CA SER A 293 5.11 -17.53 -11.73
C SER A 293 3.61 -17.77 -11.58
N ALA A 294 2.79 -16.81 -12.01
CA ALA A 294 1.34 -17.00 -12.13
C ALA A 294 0.94 -17.66 -13.47
N VAL A 295 1.90 -17.94 -14.38
CA VAL A 295 1.66 -18.35 -15.75
C VAL A 295 2.01 -19.84 -15.99
N SER A 296 3.23 -20.24 -15.62
CA SER A 296 3.69 -21.61 -15.86
C SER A 296 4.96 -21.99 -15.09
N VAL A 297 5.21 -23.29 -14.95
CA VAL A 297 6.49 -23.84 -14.44
C VAL A 297 7.68 -23.38 -15.30
N ALA A 298 7.50 -23.28 -16.62
CA ALA A 298 8.55 -22.81 -17.52
C ALA A 298 8.93 -21.35 -17.22
N ASN A 299 7.96 -20.49 -16.95
CA ASN A 299 8.19 -19.11 -16.56
C ASN A 299 8.79 -19.00 -15.14
N ALA A 300 8.35 -19.84 -14.19
CA ALA A 300 8.96 -19.91 -12.86
C ALA A 300 10.46 -20.26 -12.95
N LYS A 301 10.82 -21.23 -13.82
CA LYS A 301 12.21 -21.56 -14.13
C LYS A 301 12.96 -20.39 -14.78
N LEU A 302 12.32 -19.71 -15.74
CA LEU A 302 12.91 -18.54 -16.41
C LEU A 302 13.19 -17.42 -15.40
N ASN A 303 12.25 -17.12 -14.50
CA ASN A 303 12.41 -16.16 -13.43
C ASN A 303 13.61 -16.52 -12.54
N LEU A 304 13.70 -17.78 -12.10
CA LEU A 304 14.82 -18.27 -11.28
C LEU A 304 16.16 -18.08 -11.99
N HIS A 305 16.25 -18.50 -13.23
CA HIS A 305 17.51 -18.45 -13.97
C HIS A 305 17.90 -17.03 -14.41
N THR A 306 16.97 -16.10 -14.45
CA THR A 306 17.24 -14.69 -14.76
C THR A 306 17.67 -13.92 -13.51
N GLU A 307 16.93 -14.07 -12.41
CA GLU A 307 17.16 -13.27 -11.22
C GLU A 307 18.15 -13.87 -10.22
N ASN A 308 18.24 -15.23 -10.15
CA ASN A 308 18.98 -15.91 -9.07
C ASN A 308 19.67 -17.20 -9.50
N ARG A 309 20.25 -17.24 -10.71
CA ARG A 309 20.85 -18.46 -11.26
C ARG A 309 22.08 -18.95 -10.50
N SER A 310 22.96 -18.08 -10.10
CA SER A 310 24.29 -18.42 -9.57
C SER A 310 24.70 -17.65 -8.32
N SER A 311 23.85 -16.77 -7.80
CA SER A 311 24.12 -15.99 -6.61
C SER A 311 24.12 -16.87 -5.36
N GLY A 312 25.10 -16.70 -4.50
CA GLY A 312 25.09 -17.31 -3.17
C GLY A 312 24.10 -16.61 -2.25
N PHE A 313 23.72 -17.28 -1.15
CA PHE A 313 22.74 -16.76 -0.18
C PHE A 313 23.08 -15.35 0.32
N GLU A 314 24.32 -15.14 0.78
CA GLU A 314 24.74 -13.83 1.32
C GLU A 314 24.78 -12.73 0.25
N GLN A 315 25.08 -13.09 -1.00
CA GLN A 315 25.05 -12.13 -2.12
C GLN A 315 23.62 -11.70 -2.42
N THR A 316 22.65 -12.64 -2.47
CA THR A 316 21.22 -12.36 -2.69
C THR A 316 20.67 -11.51 -1.54
N ARG A 317 20.97 -11.88 -0.29
CA ARG A 317 20.58 -11.11 0.89
C ARG A 317 21.10 -9.67 0.87
N LYS A 318 22.38 -9.47 0.54
CA LYS A 318 22.97 -8.14 0.43
C LYS A 318 22.35 -7.32 -0.70
N ALA A 319 22.00 -7.96 -1.82
CA ALA A 319 21.32 -7.29 -2.93
C ALA A 319 19.91 -6.83 -2.52
N ALA A 320 19.17 -7.67 -1.79
CA ALA A 320 17.86 -7.33 -1.24
C ALA A 320 17.93 -6.15 -0.25
N ASP A 321 18.88 -6.17 0.71
CA ASP A 321 19.11 -5.05 1.63
C ASP A 321 19.44 -3.75 0.87
N SER A 322 20.30 -3.82 -0.15
CA SER A 322 20.67 -2.67 -0.96
C SER A 322 19.49 -2.10 -1.75
N ALA A 323 18.62 -2.96 -2.28
CA ALA A 323 17.39 -2.53 -2.96
C ALA A 323 16.46 -1.76 -2.01
N TRP A 324 16.27 -2.27 -0.80
CA TRP A 324 15.53 -1.59 0.25
C TRP A 324 16.18 -0.28 0.65
N ASN A 325 17.49 -0.27 0.91
CA ASN A 325 18.20 0.94 1.30
C ASN A 325 18.07 2.05 0.24
N THR A 326 18.04 1.68 -1.03
CA THR A 326 17.81 2.62 -2.14
C THR A 326 16.43 3.26 -2.06
N ARG A 327 15.37 2.49 -1.77
CA ARG A 327 14.01 3.00 -1.63
C ARG A 327 13.84 3.86 -0.38
N LEU A 328 14.34 3.43 0.75
CA LEU A 328 14.28 4.19 2.00
C LEU A 328 14.98 5.55 1.89
N ASN A 329 16.05 5.63 1.10
CA ASN A 329 16.75 6.89 0.85
C ASN A 329 15.94 7.89 0.00
N THR A 330 14.74 7.58 -0.47
CA THR A 330 13.83 8.57 -1.07
C THR A 330 13.37 9.62 -0.05
N ILE A 331 13.41 9.28 1.26
CA ILE A 331 13.23 10.24 2.34
C ILE A 331 14.37 10.06 3.34
N GLN A 332 15.13 11.12 3.56
CA GLN A 332 16.27 11.14 4.48
C GLN A 332 15.97 12.07 5.66
N VAL A 333 15.84 11.50 6.85
CA VAL A 333 15.80 12.25 8.12
C VAL A 333 17.23 12.49 8.58
N ASP A 334 17.62 13.75 8.85
CA ASP A 334 19.02 14.10 9.15
C ASP A 334 19.59 13.35 10.36
N ARG A 335 18.76 13.19 11.40
CA ARG A 335 19.17 12.46 12.62
C ARG A 335 19.52 11.00 12.36
N ALA A 336 19.00 10.40 11.28
CA ALA A 336 19.33 9.02 10.88
C ALA A 336 20.78 8.84 10.40
N ALA A 337 21.50 9.92 10.09
CA ALA A 337 22.90 9.87 9.64
C ALA A 337 23.87 9.46 10.76
N ASP A 338 23.53 9.69 12.03
CA ASP A 338 24.42 9.36 13.16
C ASP A 338 23.67 8.58 14.25
N ALA A 339 23.60 7.27 14.08
CA ALA A 339 22.91 6.36 14.99
C ALA A 339 23.50 6.37 16.43
N SER A 340 24.77 6.77 16.58
CA SER A 340 25.46 6.78 17.89
C SER A 340 25.00 7.91 18.80
N ARG A 341 24.40 8.97 18.25
CA ARG A 341 23.93 10.16 18.96
C ARG A 341 22.42 10.20 19.18
N LEU A 342 21.71 9.14 18.83
CA LEU A 342 20.27 9.06 19.00
C LEU A 342 19.89 8.72 20.45
N THR A 343 18.98 9.49 21.02
CA THR A 343 18.26 9.07 22.22
C THR A 343 17.36 7.85 21.90
N PRO A 344 16.97 7.05 22.91
CA PRO A 344 16.01 5.94 22.69
C PRO A 344 14.73 6.38 22.00
N THR A 345 14.19 7.56 22.36
CA THR A 345 12.97 8.12 21.76
C THR A 345 13.17 8.49 20.29
N GLU A 346 14.28 9.16 19.95
CA GLU A 346 14.61 9.49 18.55
C GLU A 346 14.78 8.21 17.71
N ARG A 347 15.48 7.21 18.28
CA ARG A 347 15.65 5.92 17.61
C ARG A 347 14.30 5.23 17.37
N ALA A 348 13.40 5.20 18.36
CA ALA A 348 12.06 4.62 18.21
C ALA A 348 11.23 5.34 17.13
N ARG A 349 11.30 6.68 17.04
CA ARG A 349 10.66 7.45 15.98
C ARG A 349 11.20 7.10 14.59
N LEU A 350 12.51 6.98 14.45
CA LEU A 350 13.13 6.54 13.19
C LEU A 350 12.73 5.11 12.83
N VAL A 351 12.66 4.19 13.80
CA VAL A 351 12.21 2.81 13.57
C VAL A 351 10.76 2.79 13.10
N LYS A 352 9.85 3.51 13.74
CA LYS A 352 8.46 3.63 13.28
C LYS A 352 8.40 4.18 11.85
N PHE A 353 9.06 5.29 11.59
CA PHE A 353 9.05 6.00 10.30
C PHE A 353 9.60 5.15 9.16
N TYR A 354 10.81 4.57 9.32
CA TYR A 354 11.43 3.79 8.25
C TYR A 354 10.76 2.42 8.07
N THR A 355 10.17 1.84 9.10
CA THR A 355 9.34 0.64 8.95
C THR A 355 8.05 0.97 8.21
N ALA A 356 7.41 2.10 8.50
CA ALA A 356 6.24 2.56 7.74
C ALA A 356 6.61 2.79 6.26
N LEU A 357 7.72 3.49 5.98
CA LEU A 357 8.19 3.69 4.61
C LEU A 357 8.54 2.37 3.90
N TYR A 358 9.11 1.39 4.61
CA TYR A 358 9.33 0.03 4.10
C TYR A 358 8.01 -0.63 3.69
N ARG A 359 6.94 -0.52 4.51
CA ARG A 359 5.62 -1.08 4.20
C ARG A 359 4.99 -0.42 2.96
N VAL A 360 5.12 0.90 2.81
CA VAL A 360 4.62 1.64 1.63
C VAL A 360 5.15 1.06 0.32
N PHE A 361 6.41 0.65 0.27
CA PHE A 361 7.02 0.03 -0.91
C PHE A 361 6.82 -1.49 -0.99
N GLY A 362 6.04 -2.08 -0.11
CA GLY A 362 5.72 -3.51 -0.10
C GLY A 362 4.64 -3.90 -1.10
N SER A 363 3.77 -2.97 -1.49
CA SER A 363 2.63 -3.18 -2.40
C SER A 363 2.36 -1.93 -3.22
N PRO A 364 1.66 -2.01 -4.38
CA PRO A 364 1.31 -3.21 -5.15
C PRO A 364 2.51 -4.05 -5.56
N THR A 365 2.31 -5.34 -5.89
CA THR A 365 3.39 -6.27 -6.20
C THR A 365 3.54 -6.51 -7.70
N VAL A 366 4.76 -6.75 -8.15
CA VAL A 366 5.04 -7.21 -9.51
C VAL A 366 4.32 -8.54 -9.74
N TYR A 367 3.60 -8.65 -10.85
CA TYR A 367 2.83 -9.85 -11.20
C TYR A 367 3.26 -10.47 -12.53
N SER A 368 3.83 -9.69 -13.44
CA SER A 368 4.41 -10.22 -14.68
C SER A 368 5.74 -10.93 -14.44
N ASP A 369 6.01 -11.96 -15.22
CA ASP A 369 7.28 -12.67 -15.30
C ASP A 369 8.38 -11.80 -15.96
N VAL A 370 9.63 -12.25 -15.92
CA VAL A 370 10.77 -11.50 -16.49
C VAL A 370 10.69 -11.32 -18.01
N ASN A 371 9.93 -12.18 -18.71
CA ASN A 371 9.64 -12.05 -20.14
C ASN A 371 8.41 -11.17 -20.44
N GLY A 372 7.77 -10.64 -19.42
CA GLY A 372 6.58 -9.78 -19.53
C GLY A 372 5.26 -10.53 -19.51
N ASP A 373 5.23 -11.86 -19.45
CA ASP A 373 4.00 -12.63 -19.36
C ASP A 373 3.32 -12.45 -18.01
N PHE A 374 2.00 -12.42 -18.02
CA PHE A 374 1.17 -12.42 -16.81
C PHE A 374 -0.18 -13.07 -17.07
N ARG A 375 -0.85 -13.51 -16.01
CA ARG A 375 -2.19 -14.08 -16.11
C ARG A 375 -3.21 -12.95 -16.20
N SER A 376 -4.00 -12.96 -17.30
CA SER A 376 -4.99 -11.90 -17.59
C SER A 376 -6.12 -11.84 -16.57
N MET A 377 -6.63 -10.64 -16.28
CA MET A 377 -7.88 -10.42 -15.53
C MET A 377 -9.11 -10.87 -16.32
N GLY A 378 -9.06 -10.88 -17.66
CA GLY A 378 -10.18 -11.27 -18.52
C GLY A 378 -10.55 -12.74 -18.37
N ALA A 379 -11.79 -13.01 -17.91
CA ALA A 379 -12.35 -14.34 -17.88
C ALA A 379 -12.87 -14.76 -19.26
N GLU A 380 -12.71 -16.03 -19.64
CA GLU A 380 -13.46 -16.61 -20.74
C GLU A 380 -14.94 -16.73 -20.30
N ARG A 381 -15.81 -15.89 -20.85
CA ARG A 381 -17.24 -15.89 -20.53
C ARG A 381 -18.09 -16.32 -21.74
N PRO A 382 -19.28 -16.94 -21.52
CA PRO A 382 -19.80 -17.29 -20.19
C PRO A 382 -18.93 -18.36 -19.52
N TYR A 383 -18.82 -18.35 -18.19
CA TYR A 383 -18.29 -19.52 -17.48
C TYR A 383 -19.09 -20.72 -17.98
N PRO A 384 -18.46 -21.81 -18.49
CA PRO A 384 -19.21 -22.96 -18.93
C PRO A 384 -20.20 -23.37 -17.83
N THR A 385 -21.48 -23.47 -18.15
CA THR A 385 -22.48 -24.00 -17.24
C THR A 385 -22.03 -25.38 -16.79
N GLY A 386 -21.75 -25.58 -15.53
CA GLY A 386 -21.19 -26.82 -15.02
C GLY A 386 -19.70 -26.75 -14.64
N VAL A 387 -19.03 -25.59 -14.71
CA VAL A 387 -17.74 -25.43 -14.03
C VAL A 387 -18.01 -25.59 -12.55
N ASP A 388 -17.36 -26.58 -11.97
CA ASP A 388 -17.35 -26.76 -10.52
C ASP A 388 -16.78 -25.49 -9.89
N THR A 389 -17.66 -24.65 -9.36
CA THR A 389 -17.31 -23.43 -8.67
C THR A 389 -16.77 -23.68 -7.27
N THR A 390 -16.74 -24.95 -6.85
CA THR A 390 -16.21 -25.41 -5.57
C THR A 390 -14.72 -25.68 -5.66
N GLY A 391 -13.90 -24.65 -5.81
CA GLY A 391 -12.42 -24.76 -5.73
C GLY A 391 -11.68 -24.72 -7.07
N GLY A 392 -12.37 -24.53 -8.20
CA GLY A 392 -11.73 -24.51 -9.53
C GLY A 392 -10.96 -23.22 -9.82
N ILE A 393 -9.86 -23.34 -10.57
CA ILE A 393 -9.14 -22.20 -11.16
C ILE A 393 -9.94 -21.73 -12.37
N ALA A 394 -10.41 -20.46 -12.35
CA ALA A 394 -11.06 -19.90 -13.53
C ALA A 394 -10.09 -19.88 -14.72
N PRO A 395 -10.47 -20.39 -15.91
CA PRO A 395 -9.61 -20.32 -17.07
C PRO A 395 -9.34 -18.86 -17.44
N ARG A 396 -8.06 -18.51 -17.50
CA ARG A 396 -7.57 -17.16 -17.85
C ARG A 396 -6.54 -17.30 -18.96
N ARG A 397 -6.47 -16.29 -19.83
CA ARG A 397 -5.43 -16.24 -20.86
C ARG A 397 -4.13 -15.71 -20.27
N THR A 398 -3.02 -16.16 -20.83
CA THR A 398 -1.74 -15.48 -20.67
C THR A 398 -1.74 -14.23 -21.54
N ALA A 399 -1.37 -13.10 -20.96
CA ALA A 399 -1.15 -11.83 -21.63
C ALA A 399 0.33 -11.43 -21.49
N ASN A 400 0.80 -10.51 -22.31
CA ASN A 400 2.15 -9.98 -22.21
C ASN A 400 2.14 -8.45 -22.17
N VAL A 401 2.97 -7.84 -21.35
CA VAL A 401 3.06 -6.37 -21.23
C VAL A 401 3.32 -5.67 -22.56
N ALA A 402 3.99 -6.33 -23.50
CA ALA A 402 4.28 -5.78 -24.81
C ALA A 402 3.03 -5.60 -25.70
N ASP A 403 1.95 -6.33 -25.42
CA ASP A 403 0.67 -6.24 -26.16
C ASP A 403 -0.08 -4.95 -25.84
N TYR A 404 0.26 -4.29 -24.72
CA TYR A 404 -0.40 -3.09 -24.19
C TYR A 404 0.47 -1.83 -24.35
N SER A 405 1.13 -1.71 -25.52
CA SER A 405 1.87 -0.50 -25.86
C SER A 405 0.92 0.66 -26.16
N TYR A 406 1.23 1.84 -25.67
CA TYR A 406 0.43 3.06 -25.86
C TYR A 406 1.28 4.23 -26.34
N VAL A 407 0.60 5.26 -26.85
CA VAL A 407 1.20 6.53 -27.22
C VAL A 407 0.83 7.59 -26.20
N LYS A 408 1.83 8.29 -25.67
CA LYS A 408 1.62 9.36 -24.69
C LYS A 408 0.88 10.54 -25.32
N PRO A 409 0.06 11.27 -24.56
CA PRO A 409 -0.45 12.56 -25.01
C PRO A 409 0.73 13.48 -25.40
N GLY A 410 0.73 13.98 -26.65
CA GLY A 410 1.84 14.77 -27.19
C GLY A 410 2.90 13.97 -27.94
N GLY A 411 2.73 12.65 -28.10
CA GLY A 411 3.58 11.76 -28.87
C GLY A 411 4.63 11.02 -28.03
N GLY A 412 5.22 10.00 -28.63
CA GLY A 412 6.20 9.12 -27.99
C GLY A 412 5.59 7.85 -27.40
N LYS A 413 6.38 6.78 -27.37
CA LYS A 413 5.98 5.46 -26.85
C LYS A 413 5.91 5.50 -25.34
N GLY A 414 4.91 4.85 -24.76
CA GLY A 414 4.78 4.61 -23.31
C GLY A 414 5.83 3.66 -22.76
N GLY A 415 6.05 3.73 -21.45
CA GLY A 415 7.12 3.00 -20.75
C GLY A 415 6.66 1.75 -19.99
N TYR A 416 5.54 1.12 -20.37
CA TYR A 416 5.01 -0.05 -19.66
C TYR A 416 5.88 -1.29 -19.89
N THR A 417 6.45 -1.81 -18.81
CA THR A 417 7.36 -2.96 -18.84
C THR A 417 7.03 -4.00 -17.75
N THR A 418 6.15 -3.64 -16.82
CA THR A 418 5.84 -4.46 -15.66
C THR A 418 4.35 -4.37 -15.35
N HIS A 419 3.68 -5.52 -15.25
CA HIS A 419 2.31 -5.59 -14.76
C HIS A 419 2.33 -5.82 -13.26
N TYR A 420 1.53 -5.04 -12.54
CA TYR A 420 1.36 -5.09 -11.08
C TYR A 420 0.01 -5.65 -10.71
N SER A 421 -0.06 -6.26 -9.54
CA SER A 421 -1.28 -6.72 -8.90
C SER A 421 -1.26 -6.39 -7.41
N SER A 422 -2.21 -6.94 -6.65
CA SER A 422 -2.35 -6.72 -5.20
C SER A 422 -2.65 -5.27 -4.88
N PHE A 423 -3.79 -4.77 -5.40
CA PHE A 423 -4.29 -3.42 -5.17
C PHE A 423 -5.42 -3.44 -4.15
N SER A 424 -5.14 -2.99 -2.94
CA SER A 424 -6.14 -2.68 -1.91
C SER A 424 -6.71 -1.28 -2.16
N LEU A 425 -7.59 -1.18 -3.16
CA LEU A 425 -7.99 0.12 -3.74
C LEU A 425 -8.73 1.02 -2.76
N TRP A 426 -9.64 0.45 -1.93
CA TRP A 426 -10.42 1.18 -0.92
C TRP A 426 -9.53 1.82 0.16
N ASP A 427 -8.44 1.16 0.51
CA ASP A 427 -7.50 1.60 1.54
C ASP A 427 -6.50 2.60 0.98
N THR A 428 -5.88 2.26 -0.15
CA THR A 428 -4.68 2.91 -0.66
C THR A 428 -4.95 4.25 -1.36
N TYR A 429 -6.18 4.51 -1.80
CA TYR A 429 -6.54 5.81 -2.39
C TYR A 429 -6.46 6.96 -1.38
N ARG A 430 -6.49 6.67 -0.08
CA ARG A 430 -6.50 7.68 0.98
C ARG A 430 -5.13 8.30 1.21
N SER A 431 -4.04 7.56 0.94
CA SER A 431 -2.68 8.08 1.14
C SER A 431 -1.60 7.41 0.29
N GLN A 432 -1.54 6.07 0.22
CA GLN A 432 -0.40 5.33 -0.37
C GLN A 432 -0.19 5.65 -1.85
N ALA A 433 -1.27 5.70 -2.65
CA ALA A 433 -1.19 6.01 -4.07
C ALA A 433 -0.50 7.35 -4.35
N HIS A 434 -0.76 8.36 -3.51
CA HIS A 434 -0.14 9.69 -3.57
C HIS A 434 1.36 9.63 -3.24
N LEU A 435 1.70 8.91 -2.16
CA LEU A 435 3.08 8.79 -1.71
C LEU A 435 3.94 8.04 -2.74
N LEU A 436 3.41 6.95 -3.31
CA LEU A 436 4.07 6.22 -4.39
C LEU A 436 4.26 7.09 -5.64
N ALA A 437 3.25 7.89 -6.02
CA ALA A 437 3.36 8.80 -7.16
C ALA A 437 4.43 9.88 -6.96
N LEU A 438 4.67 10.32 -5.72
CA LEU A 438 5.75 11.26 -5.38
C LEU A 438 7.13 10.60 -5.37
N LEU A 439 7.26 9.42 -4.75
CA LEU A 439 8.55 8.79 -4.44
C LEU A 439 9.02 7.79 -5.50
N ALA A 440 8.08 7.14 -6.22
CA ALA A 440 8.32 6.12 -7.24
C ALA A 440 7.42 6.36 -8.48
N PRO A 441 7.51 7.54 -9.14
CA PRO A 441 6.55 7.93 -10.17
C PRO A 441 6.57 7.05 -11.42
N LYS A 442 7.68 6.34 -11.71
CA LYS A 442 7.75 5.37 -12.79
C LYS A 442 6.91 4.14 -12.46
N GLU A 443 7.18 3.50 -11.33
CA GLU A 443 6.44 2.32 -10.87
C GLU A 443 4.96 2.64 -10.64
N SER A 444 4.65 3.80 -10.05
CA SER A 444 3.27 4.24 -9.88
C SER A 444 2.55 4.44 -11.22
N SER A 445 3.23 4.91 -12.26
CA SER A 445 2.65 4.98 -13.61
C SER A 445 2.41 3.60 -14.21
N GLU A 446 3.32 2.64 -14.02
CA GLU A 446 3.14 1.25 -14.46
C GLU A 446 2.01 0.55 -13.68
N MET A 447 1.83 0.88 -12.38
CA MET A 447 0.68 0.43 -11.57
C MET A 447 -0.64 0.97 -12.14
N MET A 448 -0.71 2.25 -12.49
CA MET A 448 -1.90 2.83 -13.14
C MET A 448 -2.15 2.19 -14.50
N GLN A 449 -1.11 1.91 -15.29
CA GLN A 449 -1.24 1.18 -16.54
C GLN A 449 -1.77 -0.24 -16.32
N SER A 450 -1.36 -0.91 -15.25
CA SER A 450 -1.85 -2.25 -14.91
C SER A 450 -3.36 -2.24 -14.65
N LEU A 451 -3.86 -1.27 -13.88
CA LEU A 451 -5.31 -1.09 -13.67
C LEU A 451 -6.07 -0.79 -14.97
N VAL A 452 -5.47 -0.01 -15.89
CA VAL A 452 -6.07 0.25 -17.22
C VAL A 452 -6.14 -1.04 -18.02
N VAL A 453 -5.08 -1.84 -18.02
CA VAL A 453 -5.03 -3.14 -18.72
C VAL A 453 -6.04 -4.13 -18.13
N ASP A 454 -6.12 -4.21 -16.81
CA ASP A 454 -7.11 -5.04 -16.12
C ASP A 454 -8.53 -4.65 -16.51
N ALA A 455 -8.83 -3.34 -16.53
CA ALA A 455 -10.14 -2.82 -16.94
C ALA A 455 -10.45 -3.12 -18.41
N GLU A 456 -9.49 -3.03 -19.32
CA GLU A 456 -9.68 -3.43 -20.73
C GLU A 456 -9.93 -4.93 -20.87
N GLN A 457 -9.31 -5.75 -20.04
CA GLN A 457 -9.46 -7.21 -20.06
C GLN A 457 -10.80 -7.68 -19.48
N CYS A 458 -11.27 -7.09 -18.38
CA CYS A 458 -12.47 -7.55 -17.68
C CYS A 458 -13.75 -6.73 -17.96
N GLY A 459 -13.62 -5.54 -18.58
CA GLY A 459 -14.74 -4.71 -19.05
C GLY A 459 -14.97 -3.41 -18.27
N ALA A 460 -14.44 -3.26 -17.05
CA ALA A 460 -14.49 -2.04 -16.25
C ALA A 460 -13.31 -2.03 -15.24
N PHE A 461 -13.10 -0.92 -14.53
CA PHE A 461 -12.12 -0.91 -13.44
C PHE A 461 -12.54 -1.89 -12.34
N PRO A 462 -11.60 -2.73 -11.83
CA PRO A 462 -11.85 -3.60 -10.70
C PRO A 462 -12.04 -2.80 -9.41
N HIS A 463 -12.75 -3.39 -8.43
CA HIS A 463 -12.96 -2.78 -7.13
C HIS A 463 -11.81 -3.06 -6.15
N TRP A 464 -11.23 -4.26 -6.25
CA TRP A 464 -10.10 -4.71 -5.42
C TRP A 464 -9.37 -5.85 -6.14
N VAL A 465 -8.05 -5.74 -6.32
CA VAL A 465 -7.28 -6.69 -7.16
C VAL A 465 -6.39 -7.58 -6.29
N ASP A 466 -6.57 -8.89 -6.40
CA ASP A 466 -5.61 -9.88 -5.93
C ASP A 466 -5.30 -10.87 -7.06
N ALA A 467 -4.03 -11.00 -7.39
CA ALA A 467 -3.56 -11.75 -8.55
C ALA A 467 -4.25 -11.28 -9.85
N SER A 468 -5.12 -12.07 -10.46
CA SER A 468 -5.90 -11.73 -11.65
C SER A 468 -7.42 -11.70 -11.39
N ASP A 469 -7.82 -11.40 -10.16
CA ASP A 469 -9.22 -11.40 -9.76
C ASP A 469 -9.65 -10.10 -9.08
N ASP A 470 -10.93 -9.73 -9.28
CA ASP A 470 -11.63 -8.68 -8.55
C ASP A 470 -12.43 -9.31 -7.41
N SER A 471 -11.89 -9.27 -6.19
CA SER A 471 -12.51 -9.91 -5.03
C SER A 471 -13.62 -9.08 -4.38
N THR A 472 -13.74 -7.79 -4.69
CA THR A 472 -14.81 -6.87 -4.26
C THR A 472 -15.20 -6.97 -2.77
N PRO A 473 -14.26 -6.97 -1.82
CA PRO A 473 -14.62 -7.07 -0.41
C PRO A 473 -15.19 -5.76 0.15
N MET A 474 -14.89 -4.63 -0.49
CA MET A 474 -15.20 -3.28 -0.02
C MET A 474 -16.07 -2.53 -1.02
N ALA A 475 -16.78 -1.50 -0.54
CA ALA A 475 -17.67 -0.68 -1.34
C ALA A 475 -16.94 0.41 -2.15
N GLY A 476 -17.56 0.87 -3.24
CA GLY A 476 -17.08 1.99 -4.07
C GLY A 476 -16.24 1.56 -5.26
N ASP A 477 -16.16 2.44 -6.26
CA ASP A 477 -15.31 2.28 -7.45
C ASP A 477 -13.93 2.90 -7.18
N ASN A 478 -13.18 2.33 -6.26
CA ASN A 478 -12.01 2.97 -5.65
C ASN A 478 -10.77 3.01 -6.56
N ALA A 479 -10.78 2.33 -7.69
CA ALA A 479 -9.79 2.54 -8.75
C ALA A 479 -9.83 4.00 -9.26
N LEU A 480 -10.99 4.66 -9.25
CA LEU A 480 -11.15 6.03 -9.72
C LEU A 480 -10.38 7.04 -8.85
N PRO A 481 -10.54 7.08 -7.51
CA PRO A 481 -9.74 7.94 -6.66
C PRO A 481 -8.24 7.56 -6.61
N VAL A 482 -7.87 6.27 -6.72
CA VAL A 482 -6.46 5.86 -6.84
C VAL A 482 -5.85 6.46 -8.11
N LEU A 483 -6.51 6.29 -9.25
CA LEU A 483 -6.04 6.81 -10.54
C LEU A 483 -5.93 8.34 -10.53
N ALA A 484 -6.97 9.03 -10.04
CA ALA A 484 -7.01 10.49 -9.96
C ALA A 484 -5.92 11.05 -9.03
N GLY A 485 -5.74 10.44 -7.86
CA GLY A 485 -4.72 10.81 -6.89
C GLY A 485 -3.30 10.59 -7.41
N ALA A 486 -3.01 9.42 -7.95
CA ALA A 486 -1.73 9.10 -8.54
C ALA A 486 -1.38 10.07 -9.70
N TYR A 487 -2.36 10.36 -10.58
CA TYR A 487 -2.18 11.32 -11.67
C TYR A 487 -1.92 12.74 -11.17
N ALA A 488 -2.66 13.21 -10.18
CA ALA A 488 -2.49 14.53 -9.57
C ALA A 488 -1.09 14.69 -8.95
N PHE A 489 -0.56 13.61 -8.35
CA PHE A 489 0.74 13.60 -7.65
C PHE A 489 1.93 13.24 -8.53
N GLY A 490 1.75 12.90 -9.80
CA GLY A 490 2.84 12.83 -10.76
C GLY A 490 3.05 11.53 -11.53
N ALA A 491 2.26 10.49 -11.28
CA ALA A 491 2.21 9.28 -12.09
C ALA A 491 1.43 9.58 -13.38
N LYS A 492 2.12 9.87 -14.46
CA LYS A 492 1.52 10.36 -15.73
C LYS A 492 1.93 9.56 -16.96
N ASP A 493 2.82 8.58 -16.80
CA ASP A 493 3.33 7.76 -17.89
C ASP A 493 2.55 6.45 -18.00
N PHE A 494 1.27 6.55 -18.38
CA PHE A 494 0.37 5.44 -18.68
C PHE A 494 -0.62 5.86 -19.78
N ASP A 495 -1.43 4.94 -20.30
CA ASP A 495 -2.44 5.24 -21.32
C ASP A 495 -3.60 6.06 -20.75
N VAL A 496 -3.37 7.37 -20.72
CA VAL A 496 -4.33 8.34 -20.18
C VAL A 496 -5.61 8.39 -21.04
N THR A 497 -5.53 8.05 -22.34
CA THR A 497 -6.68 8.05 -23.24
C THR A 497 -7.61 6.87 -22.92
N SER A 498 -7.09 5.66 -22.85
CA SER A 498 -7.87 4.49 -22.42
C SER A 498 -8.39 4.67 -20.98
N ALA A 499 -7.56 5.20 -20.07
CA ALA A 499 -7.98 5.51 -18.72
C ALA A 499 -9.18 6.46 -18.69
N ALA A 500 -9.15 7.57 -19.43
CA ALA A 500 -10.23 8.55 -19.48
C ALA A 500 -11.53 7.95 -20.06
N ARG A 501 -11.41 7.11 -21.11
CA ARG A 501 -12.55 6.37 -21.67
C ARG A 501 -13.17 5.44 -20.63
N LEU A 502 -12.36 4.64 -19.95
CA LEU A 502 -12.82 3.68 -18.95
C LEU A 502 -13.39 4.38 -17.71
N VAL A 503 -12.77 5.48 -17.23
CA VAL A 503 -13.34 6.30 -16.14
C VAL A 503 -14.73 6.82 -16.53
N LYS A 504 -14.88 7.38 -17.73
CA LYS A 504 -16.19 7.85 -18.21
C LYS A 504 -17.22 6.71 -18.29
N GLN A 505 -16.80 5.55 -18.79
CA GLN A 505 -17.65 4.35 -18.84
C GLN A 505 -18.09 3.93 -17.44
N SER A 506 -17.16 3.84 -16.46
CA SER A 506 -17.46 3.40 -15.09
C SER A 506 -18.47 4.28 -14.35
N VAL A 507 -18.66 5.56 -14.75
CA VAL A 507 -19.57 6.48 -14.06
C VAL A 507 -20.85 6.81 -14.84
N PHE A 508 -20.93 6.47 -16.13
CA PHE A 508 -22.10 6.80 -16.97
C PHE A 508 -22.77 5.59 -17.62
N ASP A 509 -22.11 4.43 -17.72
CA ASP A 509 -22.65 3.24 -18.38
C ASP A 509 -23.14 2.21 -17.36
N PRO A 510 -24.47 2.02 -17.20
CA PRO A 510 -25.05 1.04 -16.28
C PRO A 510 -24.67 -0.42 -16.58
N THR A 511 -24.12 -0.70 -17.76
CA THR A 511 -23.66 -2.04 -18.15
C THR A 511 -22.19 -2.28 -17.79
N SER A 512 -21.49 -1.24 -17.35
CA SER A 512 -20.08 -1.31 -16.95
C SER A 512 -19.86 -2.34 -15.84
N ALA A 513 -19.03 -3.34 -16.09
CA ALA A 513 -18.74 -4.40 -15.14
C ALA A 513 -17.39 -5.08 -15.41
N CYS A 514 -16.59 -5.31 -14.37
CA CYS A 514 -15.41 -6.16 -14.42
C CYS A 514 -15.81 -7.60 -14.11
N ASN A 515 -15.72 -8.50 -15.08
CA ASN A 515 -16.13 -9.90 -14.92
C ASN A 515 -17.53 -10.10 -14.30
N GLY A 516 -18.43 -9.14 -14.49
CA GLY A 516 -19.79 -9.14 -13.96
C GLY A 516 -19.98 -8.39 -12.64
N ASN A 517 -18.90 -7.97 -11.97
CA ASN A 517 -18.97 -7.02 -10.87
C ASN A 517 -19.24 -5.63 -11.43
N LYS A 518 -20.47 -5.13 -11.23
CA LYS A 518 -20.94 -3.88 -11.81
C LYS A 518 -20.27 -2.68 -11.15
N SER A 519 -19.98 -1.66 -11.96
CA SER A 519 -19.58 -0.35 -11.43
C SER A 519 -20.68 0.21 -10.54
N MET A 520 -20.33 0.58 -9.31
CA MET A 520 -21.29 1.03 -8.31
C MET A 520 -21.81 2.43 -8.60
N THR A 521 -20.95 3.32 -9.12
CA THR A 521 -21.30 4.71 -9.51
C THR A 521 -22.15 4.80 -10.77
N ALA A 522 -22.23 3.74 -11.58
CA ALA A 522 -23.08 3.69 -12.76
C ALA A 522 -24.37 2.88 -12.54
N SER A 523 -24.65 2.37 -11.33
CA SER A 523 -25.85 1.59 -11.09
C SER A 523 -27.11 2.43 -11.33
N GLU A 524 -28.10 1.87 -12.06
CA GLU A 524 -29.35 2.57 -12.44
C GLU A 524 -30.05 3.19 -11.24
N GLN A 525 -30.09 2.48 -10.13
CA GLN A 525 -30.76 2.96 -8.92
C GLN A 525 -30.04 4.17 -8.32
N TYR A 526 -28.70 4.15 -8.24
CA TYR A 526 -27.92 5.29 -7.77
C TYR A 526 -28.09 6.50 -8.69
N LEU A 527 -28.01 6.30 -10.00
CA LEU A 527 -28.18 7.39 -10.98
C LEU A 527 -29.56 8.02 -10.94
N ARG A 528 -30.61 7.24 -10.65
CA ARG A 528 -32.02 7.71 -10.58
C ARG A 528 -32.30 8.43 -9.27
N ASP A 529 -31.88 7.89 -8.13
CA ASP A 529 -32.32 8.31 -6.81
C ASP A 529 -31.28 9.22 -6.10
N GLY A 530 -30.03 9.26 -6.58
CA GLY A 530 -28.92 10.00 -5.97
C GLY A 530 -28.34 9.33 -4.71
N TYR A 531 -28.78 8.10 -4.42
CA TYR A 531 -28.27 7.24 -3.37
C TYR A 531 -28.62 5.79 -3.69
N TYR A 532 -27.94 4.86 -3.05
CA TYR A 532 -28.32 3.45 -3.05
C TYR A 532 -29.03 3.14 -1.73
N PRO A 533 -30.26 2.56 -1.75
CA PRO A 533 -31.08 2.45 -0.55
C PRO A 533 -30.66 1.31 0.37
N SER A 534 -31.14 1.36 1.63
CA SER A 534 -31.04 0.23 2.56
C SER A 534 -31.55 -1.08 1.90
N PRO A 535 -30.91 -2.25 2.16
CA PRO A 535 -29.95 -2.52 3.24
C PRO A 535 -28.47 -2.15 2.94
N GLU A 536 -28.19 -1.43 1.85
CA GLU A 536 -26.85 -0.95 1.56
C GLU A 536 -26.34 -0.01 2.67
N TRP A 537 -25.04 -0.08 2.99
CA TRP A 537 -24.44 0.78 3.99
C TRP A 537 -24.38 2.25 3.56
N SER A 538 -24.56 3.16 4.53
CA SER A 538 -24.34 4.61 4.32
C SER A 538 -22.94 4.89 3.80
N SER A 539 -21.94 4.17 4.32
CA SER A 539 -20.55 4.25 3.88
C SER A 539 -20.35 3.91 2.41
N SER A 540 -21.12 2.97 1.84
CA SER A 540 -21.06 2.68 0.40
C SER A 540 -21.52 3.86 -0.46
N ASN A 541 -22.49 4.65 0.02
CA ASN A 541 -22.88 5.89 -0.66
C ASN A 541 -21.80 6.96 -0.60
N ILE A 542 -21.12 7.11 0.55
CA ILE A 542 -19.97 8.01 0.68
C ILE A 542 -18.89 7.67 -0.34
N GLU A 543 -18.56 6.40 -0.51
CA GLU A 543 -17.55 5.95 -1.48
C GLU A 543 -17.97 6.23 -2.93
N ARG A 544 -19.27 6.11 -3.28
CA ARG A 544 -19.78 6.51 -4.60
C ARG A 544 -19.58 8.00 -4.87
N TYR A 545 -19.87 8.86 -3.89
CA TYR A 545 -19.69 10.31 -4.03
C TYR A 545 -18.20 10.69 -4.16
N ASN A 546 -17.31 10.02 -3.42
CA ASN A 546 -15.85 10.16 -3.55
C ASN A 546 -15.39 9.75 -4.96
N SER A 547 -15.92 8.65 -5.50
CA SER A 547 -15.58 8.12 -6.81
C SER A 547 -16.04 9.05 -7.94
N ASP A 548 -17.28 9.62 -7.85
CA ASP A 548 -17.78 10.61 -8.82
C ASP A 548 -16.91 11.89 -8.82
N ARG A 549 -16.55 12.38 -7.63
CA ARG A 549 -15.65 13.54 -7.51
C ARG A 549 -14.27 13.23 -8.11
N ALA A 550 -13.75 12.05 -7.88
CA ALA A 550 -12.45 11.63 -8.40
C ALA A 550 -12.47 11.49 -9.93
N ALA A 551 -13.54 10.91 -10.49
CA ALA A 551 -13.76 10.84 -11.92
C ALA A 551 -13.80 12.24 -12.56
N ALA A 552 -14.56 13.17 -11.97
CA ALA A 552 -14.62 14.55 -12.43
C ALA A 552 -13.22 15.21 -12.45
N ALA A 553 -12.48 15.05 -11.34
CA ALA A 553 -11.14 15.65 -11.22
C ALA A 553 -10.16 15.08 -12.23
N PHE A 554 -10.16 13.75 -12.43
CA PHE A 554 -9.29 13.11 -13.41
C PHE A 554 -9.63 13.57 -14.83
N LEU A 555 -10.91 13.49 -15.23
CA LEU A 555 -11.37 13.90 -16.54
C LEU A 555 -11.15 15.39 -16.82
N ALA A 556 -11.20 16.25 -15.80
CA ALA A 556 -10.87 17.65 -15.93
C ALA A 556 -9.35 17.90 -16.09
N ALA A 557 -8.52 17.07 -15.45
CA ALA A 557 -7.06 17.24 -15.40
C ALA A 557 -6.32 16.66 -16.61
N VAL A 558 -6.93 15.74 -17.38
CA VAL A 558 -6.30 15.17 -18.57
C VAL A 558 -6.16 16.22 -19.68
N PRO A 559 -5.18 16.12 -20.60
CA PRO A 559 -5.00 17.06 -21.70
C PRO A 559 -6.24 17.23 -22.58
N ASP A 560 -6.42 18.42 -23.14
CA ASP A 560 -7.53 18.72 -24.07
C ASP A 560 -7.59 17.77 -25.26
N SER A 561 -6.44 17.32 -25.77
CA SER A 561 -6.37 16.32 -26.85
C SER A 561 -7.00 14.99 -26.45
N VAL A 562 -6.86 14.59 -25.18
CA VAL A 562 -7.49 13.39 -24.64
C VAL A 562 -8.99 13.61 -24.45
N ARG A 563 -9.40 14.73 -23.84
CA ARG A 563 -10.84 15.03 -23.64
C ARG A 563 -11.64 15.07 -24.92
N ARG A 564 -11.03 15.60 -26.00
CA ARG A 564 -11.66 15.72 -27.32
C ARG A 564 -11.48 14.49 -28.21
N ASP A 565 -10.73 13.48 -27.77
CA ASP A 565 -10.62 12.23 -28.52
C ASP A 565 -12.02 11.63 -28.72
N PRO A 566 -12.43 11.25 -29.94
CA PRO A 566 -13.78 10.70 -30.20
C PRO A 566 -14.12 9.45 -29.34
N LYS A 567 -13.11 8.72 -28.91
CA LYS A 567 -13.30 7.54 -28.03
C LYS A 567 -13.58 7.93 -26.58
N VAL A 568 -13.23 9.15 -26.17
CA VAL A 568 -13.38 9.67 -24.81
C VAL A 568 -14.53 10.67 -24.75
N ALA A 569 -14.49 11.71 -25.60
CA ALA A 569 -15.54 12.69 -25.82
C ALA A 569 -16.13 13.28 -24.51
N VAL A 570 -15.26 13.75 -23.60
CA VAL A 570 -15.68 14.38 -22.34
C VAL A 570 -16.20 15.77 -22.60
N THR A 571 -17.45 16.05 -22.22
CA THR A 571 -18.12 17.34 -22.33
C THR A 571 -18.06 18.12 -21.01
N GLN A 572 -18.34 19.42 -21.06
CA GLN A 572 -18.53 20.23 -19.85
C GLN A 572 -19.75 19.77 -19.05
N SER A 573 -20.79 19.28 -19.74
CA SER A 573 -21.96 18.68 -19.08
C SER A 573 -21.61 17.44 -18.29
N ASP A 574 -20.72 16.58 -18.82
CA ASP A 574 -20.26 15.39 -18.09
C ASP A 574 -19.58 15.79 -16.77
N LEU A 575 -18.67 16.77 -16.84
CA LEU A 575 -17.96 17.27 -15.65
C LEU A 575 -18.92 17.91 -14.65
N ALA A 576 -19.84 18.73 -15.12
CA ALA A 576 -20.87 19.36 -14.26
C ALA A 576 -21.75 18.32 -13.56
N THR A 577 -22.17 17.29 -14.29
CA THR A 577 -22.95 16.18 -13.73
C THR A 577 -22.20 15.43 -12.62
N LEU A 578 -20.92 15.14 -12.83
CA LEU A 578 -20.12 14.43 -11.82
C LEU A 578 -19.85 15.29 -10.58
N TYR A 579 -19.61 16.60 -10.75
CA TYR A 579 -19.48 17.51 -9.61
C TYR A 579 -20.79 17.68 -8.83
N ASP A 580 -21.92 17.67 -9.52
CA ASP A 580 -23.25 17.68 -8.88
C ASP A 580 -23.47 16.40 -8.09
N ARG A 581 -23.19 15.22 -8.69
CA ARG A 581 -23.29 13.92 -8.04
C ARG A 581 -22.40 13.81 -6.80
N ALA A 582 -21.21 14.38 -6.82
CA ALA A 582 -20.36 14.48 -5.64
C ALA A 582 -21.03 15.30 -4.49
N GLY A 583 -21.99 16.16 -4.82
CA GLY A 583 -22.82 16.90 -3.85
C GLY A 583 -24.00 16.08 -3.29
N TRP A 584 -24.25 14.87 -3.79
CA TRP A 584 -25.41 14.05 -3.40
C TRP A 584 -25.31 13.45 -1.99
N TRP A 585 -24.18 13.61 -1.28
CA TRP A 585 -24.11 13.29 0.15
C TRP A 585 -25.24 13.94 0.96
N ARG A 586 -25.83 15.05 0.48
CA ARG A 586 -26.98 15.72 1.07
C ARG A 586 -28.24 14.86 1.07
N HIS A 587 -28.32 13.86 0.19
CA HIS A 587 -29.47 12.92 0.15
C HIS A 587 -29.47 11.98 1.36
N ILE A 588 -28.31 11.68 1.93
CA ILE A 588 -28.17 10.82 3.11
C ILE A 588 -27.80 11.61 4.37
N PHE A 589 -27.75 12.94 4.30
CA PHE A 589 -27.51 13.78 5.46
C PHE A 589 -28.84 14.05 6.19
N ASP A 590 -28.90 13.68 7.48
CA ASP A 590 -30.00 14.02 8.38
C ASP A 590 -29.78 15.39 9.02
N ALA A 591 -30.42 16.41 8.48
CA ALA A 591 -30.26 17.78 8.96
C ALA A 591 -30.87 18.00 10.37
N ALA A 592 -31.79 17.16 10.82
CA ALA A 592 -32.37 17.26 12.14
C ALA A 592 -31.40 16.81 13.24
N ASN A 593 -30.62 15.80 12.93
CA ASN A 593 -29.63 15.22 13.88
C ASN A 593 -28.19 15.61 13.56
N GLY A 594 -27.93 16.21 12.39
CA GLY A 594 -26.59 16.58 11.95
C GLY A 594 -25.71 15.35 11.68
N THR A 595 -26.26 14.23 11.21
CA THR A 595 -25.59 12.95 11.03
C THR A 595 -25.69 12.43 9.60
N ILE A 596 -24.82 11.51 9.24
CA ILE A 596 -24.96 10.70 8.02
C ILE A 596 -25.90 9.53 8.31
N ALA A 597 -26.95 9.41 7.49
CA ALA A 597 -28.00 8.41 7.59
C ALA A 597 -27.96 7.44 6.41
N THR A 598 -28.89 6.50 6.35
CA THR A 598 -29.27 5.79 5.13
C THR A 598 -30.68 6.16 4.70
N ARG A 599 -31.15 5.67 3.56
CA ARG A 599 -32.53 5.83 3.12
C ARG A 599 -33.15 4.52 2.72
N ALA A 600 -34.45 4.41 2.94
CA ALA A 600 -35.27 3.37 2.34
C ALA A 600 -35.38 3.56 0.81
N ALA A 601 -35.79 2.52 0.11
CA ALA A 601 -36.11 2.66 -1.31
C ALA A 601 -37.29 3.63 -1.48
N PRO A 602 -37.31 4.45 -2.55
CA PRO A 602 -38.47 5.28 -2.88
C PRO A 602 -39.73 4.45 -3.04
N THR A 603 -40.81 4.85 -2.37
CA THR A 603 -42.16 4.25 -2.56
C THR A 603 -42.96 4.96 -3.63
N THR A 604 -42.58 6.17 -4.01
CA THR A 604 -43.19 7.00 -5.03
C THR A 604 -42.12 7.48 -6.00
N PRO A 605 -42.23 7.30 -7.31
CA PRO A 605 -41.26 7.81 -8.28
C PRO A 605 -41.00 9.31 -8.10
N GLY A 606 -39.74 9.70 -8.06
CA GLY A 606 -39.29 11.10 -7.89
C GLY A 606 -39.35 11.65 -6.45
N MET A 607 -39.77 10.85 -5.47
CA MET A 607 -39.70 11.20 -4.05
C MET A 607 -38.64 10.36 -3.36
N PRO A 608 -37.70 10.98 -2.59
CA PRO A 608 -36.73 10.20 -1.85
C PRO A 608 -37.39 9.34 -0.77
N GLY A 609 -36.84 8.16 -0.52
CA GLY A 609 -37.27 7.30 0.58
C GLY A 609 -37.03 7.93 1.94
N ALA A 610 -37.68 7.40 2.98
CA ALA A 610 -37.48 7.88 4.36
C ALA A 610 -36.03 7.73 4.83
N LEU A 611 -35.52 8.70 5.61
CA LEU A 611 -34.26 8.58 6.31
C LEU A 611 -34.38 7.52 7.43
N MET A 612 -33.32 6.76 7.59
CA MET A 612 -33.16 5.69 8.57
C MET A 612 -31.79 5.82 9.25
N PRO A 613 -31.60 5.25 10.44
CA PRO A 613 -30.28 5.23 11.07
C PRO A 613 -29.21 4.73 10.10
N GLY A 614 -28.06 5.40 10.09
CA GLY A 614 -26.94 5.03 9.22
C GLY A 614 -26.33 3.69 9.62
N THR A 615 -25.88 2.95 8.64
CA THR A 615 -25.08 1.73 8.80
C THR A 615 -23.74 1.91 8.12
N PHE A 616 -22.67 1.43 8.75
CA PHE A 616 -21.31 1.70 8.32
C PHE A 616 -20.48 0.42 8.34
N HIS A 617 -19.70 0.22 7.30
CA HIS A 617 -18.82 -0.93 7.19
C HIS A 617 -17.57 -0.71 8.04
N GLU A 618 -17.29 -1.66 8.94
CA GLU A 618 -16.10 -1.70 9.80
C GLU A 618 -15.87 -0.46 10.68
N SER A 619 -16.88 0.36 10.92
CA SER A 619 -16.77 1.53 11.78
C SER A 619 -18.14 2.12 12.16
N THR A 620 -18.10 3.31 12.77
CA THR A 620 -19.26 4.07 13.25
C THR A 620 -19.43 5.38 12.48
N GLU A 621 -20.61 6.00 12.62
CA GLU A 621 -20.92 7.28 11.98
C GLU A 621 -19.91 8.38 12.33
N PRO A 622 -19.49 8.61 13.60
CA PRO A 622 -18.53 9.65 13.93
C PRO A 622 -17.20 9.55 13.19
N ASN A 623 -16.73 8.34 12.90
CA ASN A 623 -15.51 8.09 12.16
C ASN A 623 -15.68 8.32 10.66
N TYR A 624 -16.80 7.86 10.07
CA TYR A 624 -17.09 8.08 8.65
C TYR A 624 -17.49 9.50 8.29
N PHE A 625 -18.02 10.28 9.23
CA PHE A 625 -18.54 11.62 9.00
C PHE A 625 -17.55 12.54 8.26
N TRP A 626 -16.26 12.36 8.49
CA TRP A 626 -15.20 13.19 7.92
C TRP A 626 -14.54 12.58 6.66
N SER A 627 -15.11 11.53 6.05
CA SER A 627 -14.45 10.81 4.95
C SER A 627 -14.46 11.52 3.60
N PHE A 628 -15.30 12.56 3.39
CA PHE A 628 -15.36 13.32 2.14
C PHE A 628 -14.75 14.71 2.26
N GLY A 629 -13.41 14.76 2.30
CA GLY A 629 -12.62 15.98 2.53
C GLY A 629 -12.92 17.14 1.59
N TYR A 630 -13.37 16.88 0.36
CA TYR A 630 -13.76 17.92 -0.58
C TYR A 630 -15.04 18.68 -0.18
N ALA A 631 -15.87 18.14 0.68
CA ALA A 631 -17.16 18.72 1.07
C ALA A 631 -17.16 19.39 2.45
N TRP A 632 -16.02 19.46 3.14
CA TRP A 632 -15.97 19.89 4.54
C TRP A 632 -16.53 21.28 4.81
N THR A 633 -16.31 22.26 3.95
CA THR A 633 -16.90 23.59 4.18
C THR A 633 -18.44 23.53 4.20
N ASP A 634 -19.05 22.79 3.27
CA ASP A 634 -20.49 22.63 3.22
C ASP A 634 -21.02 21.78 4.37
N LEU A 635 -20.32 20.71 4.72
CA LEU A 635 -20.66 19.85 5.84
C LEU A 635 -20.58 20.59 7.17
N ILE A 636 -19.50 21.36 7.41
CA ILE A 636 -19.34 22.23 8.57
C ILE A 636 -20.51 23.23 8.67
N LYS A 637 -20.87 23.84 7.55
CA LYS A 637 -22.05 24.74 7.50
C LYS A 637 -23.35 24.00 7.83
N ALA A 638 -23.53 22.80 7.31
CA ALA A 638 -24.75 22.00 7.51
C ALA A 638 -24.97 21.59 8.98
N ILE A 639 -23.91 21.38 9.75
CA ILE A 639 -23.98 21.05 11.18
C ILE A 639 -23.98 22.28 12.11
N GLY A 640 -24.09 23.48 11.58
CA GLY A 640 -24.23 24.72 12.40
C GLY A 640 -22.94 25.54 12.52
N GLY A 641 -21.92 25.27 11.71
CA GLY A 641 -20.71 26.09 11.59
C GLY A 641 -19.48 25.56 12.31
N LYS A 642 -18.42 26.36 12.30
CA LYS A 642 -17.07 25.98 12.74
C LYS A 642 -17.01 25.53 14.19
N ASP A 643 -17.69 26.23 15.10
CA ASP A 643 -17.68 25.88 16.53
C ASP A 643 -18.31 24.51 16.79
N GLN A 644 -19.40 24.17 16.05
CA GLN A 644 -20.05 22.87 16.14
C GLN A 644 -19.14 21.77 15.57
N ALA A 645 -18.42 22.07 14.49
CA ALA A 645 -17.45 21.15 13.89
C ALA A 645 -16.29 20.85 14.85
N VAL A 646 -15.71 21.89 15.48
CA VAL A 646 -14.66 21.73 16.50
C VAL A 646 -15.18 20.88 17.66
N ALA A 647 -16.37 21.22 18.21
CA ALA A 647 -16.96 20.47 19.33
C ALA A 647 -17.23 19.00 18.97
N ARG A 648 -17.61 18.68 17.70
CA ARG A 648 -17.81 17.31 17.24
C ARG A 648 -16.48 16.56 17.13
N LEU A 649 -15.45 17.20 16.59
CA LEU A 649 -14.10 16.62 16.49
C LEU A 649 -13.47 16.43 17.88
N ASP A 650 -13.64 17.40 18.78
CA ASP A 650 -13.13 17.31 20.17
C ASP A 650 -13.73 16.10 20.91
N ARG A 651 -15.04 15.83 20.72
CA ARG A 651 -15.68 14.62 21.25
C ARG A 651 -15.10 13.36 20.63
N LEU A 652 -14.94 13.32 19.31
CA LEU A 652 -14.39 12.18 18.59
C LEU A 652 -12.98 11.82 19.11
N PHE A 653 -12.13 12.81 19.32
CA PHE A 653 -10.75 12.62 19.78
C PHE A 653 -10.58 12.66 21.30
N SER A 654 -11.66 12.88 22.05
CA SER A 654 -11.63 13.01 23.52
C SER A 654 -10.64 14.07 24.02
N ILE A 655 -10.60 15.22 23.35
CA ILE A 655 -9.80 16.40 23.73
C ILE A 655 -10.69 17.58 24.10
N ASP A 656 -10.10 18.61 24.64
CA ASP A 656 -10.74 19.89 24.90
C ASP A 656 -10.09 21.03 24.11
N SER A 657 -10.78 22.14 24.00
CA SER A 657 -10.33 23.31 23.25
C SER A 657 -9.05 23.97 23.82
N SER A 658 -8.68 23.66 25.07
CA SER A 658 -7.42 24.15 25.67
C SER A 658 -6.20 23.34 25.22
N LEU A 659 -6.42 22.19 24.58
CA LEU A 659 -5.39 21.21 24.15
C LEU A 659 -4.50 20.76 25.31
N SER A 660 -5.06 20.72 26.54
CA SER A 660 -4.39 20.26 27.75
C SER A 660 -4.68 18.77 28.05
N THR A 661 -5.84 18.27 27.62
CA THR A 661 -6.26 16.89 27.79
C THR A 661 -5.52 15.99 26.82
N VAL A 662 -4.74 15.01 27.36
CA VAL A 662 -4.08 13.98 26.57
C VAL A 662 -5.01 12.77 26.49
N PRO A 663 -5.51 12.40 25.29
CA PRO A 663 -6.37 11.23 25.14
C PRO A 663 -5.62 9.95 25.41
N THR A 664 -6.35 8.92 25.87
CA THR A 664 -5.79 7.57 26.05
C THR A 664 -5.67 6.83 24.70
N ALA A 665 -4.86 5.76 24.68
CA ALA A 665 -4.74 4.92 23.50
C ALA A 665 -6.10 4.29 23.10
N ALA A 666 -6.94 3.89 24.05
CA ALA A 666 -8.27 3.37 23.77
C ALA A 666 -9.24 4.41 23.19
N GLN A 667 -9.09 5.68 23.56
CA GLN A 667 -9.91 6.78 22.97
C GLN A 667 -9.48 7.14 21.55
N LEU A 668 -8.21 6.88 21.20
CA LEU A 668 -7.68 7.13 19.85
C LEU A 668 -7.69 5.89 18.95
N ASN A 669 -7.97 4.72 19.52
CA ASN A 669 -7.98 3.46 18.79
C ASN A 669 -8.96 2.46 19.44
N GLY A 670 -10.25 2.83 19.49
CA GLY A 670 -11.28 2.08 20.20
C GLY A 670 -11.81 0.84 19.47
N GLY A 671 -11.45 0.65 18.19
CA GLY A 671 -11.97 -0.44 17.37
C GLY A 671 -13.20 -0.04 16.54
N GLN A 672 -13.69 -0.99 15.75
CA GLN A 672 -14.73 -0.71 14.74
C GLN A 672 -16.09 -0.27 15.32
N ASP A 673 -16.41 -0.63 16.55
CA ASP A 673 -17.70 -0.30 17.19
C ASP A 673 -17.59 0.94 18.11
N ALA A 674 -16.44 1.62 18.13
CA ALA A 674 -16.20 2.73 19.03
C ALA A 674 -16.87 4.02 18.56
N GLU A 675 -17.52 4.74 19.49
CA GLU A 675 -18.01 6.11 19.27
C GLU A 675 -16.89 7.16 19.33
N THR A 676 -15.72 6.80 19.89
CA THR A 676 -14.49 7.57 19.84
C THR A 676 -13.69 7.22 18.60
N PHE A 677 -12.54 7.87 18.40
CA PHE A 677 -11.73 7.69 17.21
C PHE A 677 -11.16 6.28 17.07
N TYR A 678 -11.12 5.79 15.85
CA TYR A 678 -10.49 4.53 15.49
C TYR A 678 -9.39 4.77 14.45
N MET A 679 -8.13 4.89 14.92
CA MET A 679 -6.97 5.06 14.04
C MET A 679 -6.66 3.83 13.18
N GLY A 680 -7.08 2.66 13.63
CA GLY A 680 -6.77 1.37 13.01
C GLY A 680 -7.55 1.06 11.74
N ASN A 681 -8.37 2.00 11.22
CA ASN A 681 -9.07 1.80 9.94
C ASN A 681 -9.12 3.09 9.12
N GLU A 682 -9.15 2.97 7.81
CA GLU A 682 -8.83 3.99 6.80
C GLU A 682 -9.81 5.14 6.73
N MET A 683 -11.10 4.92 7.01
CA MET A 683 -12.11 5.98 6.99
C MET A 683 -11.80 7.10 7.99
N GLY A 684 -11.08 6.79 9.07
CA GLY A 684 -10.65 7.75 10.09
C GLY A 684 -9.51 8.66 9.65
N PHE A 685 -8.73 8.33 8.63
CA PHE A 685 -7.48 9.01 8.26
C PHE A 685 -7.62 10.50 8.00
N ASN A 686 -8.77 10.92 7.50
CA ASN A 686 -9.05 12.32 7.18
C ASN A 686 -9.43 13.17 8.41
N ALA A 687 -10.09 12.58 9.40
CA ALA A 687 -10.71 13.33 10.51
C ALA A 687 -9.74 14.25 11.27
N PRO A 688 -8.48 13.87 11.59
CA PRO A 688 -7.55 14.74 12.31
C PRO A 688 -7.24 16.05 11.60
N TRP A 689 -7.41 16.09 10.27
CA TRP A 689 -7.08 17.22 9.42
C TRP A 689 -8.28 18.19 9.24
N ALA A 690 -9.50 17.75 9.57
CA ALA A 690 -10.72 18.53 9.38
C ALA A 690 -10.75 19.82 10.21
N TYR A 691 -10.05 19.87 11.34
CA TYR A 691 -9.88 21.09 12.13
C TYR A 691 -9.31 22.27 11.32
N ASN A 692 -8.48 22.00 10.30
CA ASN A 692 -7.94 23.05 9.42
C ASN A 692 -9.05 23.82 8.69
N TRP A 693 -10.15 23.16 8.32
CA TRP A 693 -11.34 23.76 7.69
C TRP A 693 -12.28 24.38 8.73
N ALA A 694 -12.25 23.87 9.95
CA ALA A 694 -13.00 24.43 11.08
C ALA A 694 -12.31 25.66 11.71
N GLY A 695 -11.18 26.15 11.16
CA GLY A 695 -10.46 27.31 11.67
C GLY A 695 -9.66 27.06 12.95
N ALA A 696 -9.43 25.78 13.29
CA ALA A 696 -8.69 25.34 14.48
C ALA A 696 -7.42 24.54 14.13
N PRO A 697 -6.48 25.06 13.33
CA PRO A 697 -5.31 24.33 12.87
C PRO A 697 -4.39 23.85 14.01
N ALA A 698 -4.40 24.51 15.16
CA ALA A 698 -3.66 24.05 16.34
C ALA A 698 -4.17 22.69 16.84
N SER A 699 -5.48 22.41 16.75
CA SER A 699 -6.06 21.12 17.11
C SER A 699 -5.60 20.01 16.13
N THR A 700 -5.51 20.27 14.82
CA THR A 700 -4.86 19.34 13.87
C THR A 700 -3.42 19.04 14.28
N GLN A 701 -2.62 20.07 14.58
CA GLN A 701 -1.21 19.92 14.96
C GLN A 701 -1.07 19.09 16.24
N TYR A 702 -1.94 19.33 17.21
CA TYR A 702 -1.97 18.58 18.46
C TYR A 702 -2.34 17.11 18.26
N ILE A 703 -3.48 16.85 17.62
CA ILE A 703 -4.02 15.49 17.54
C ILE A 703 -3.20 14.58 16.62
N VAL A 704 -2.68 15.10 15.50
CA VAL A 704 -1.81 14.32 14.60
C VAL A 704 -0.56 13.85 15.33
N GLN A 705 0.06 14.69 16.17
CA GLN A 705 1.19 14.27 16.99
C GLN A 705 0.79 13.22 18.03
N LYS A 706 -0.36 13.39 18.71
CA LYS A 706 -0.84 12.41 19.68
C LYS A 706 -1.12 11.06 19.04
N LEU A 707 -1.70 11.03 17.86
CA LEU A 707 -1.92 9.80 17.10
C LEU A 707 -0.60 9.10 16.80
N MET A 708 0.41 9.79 16.26
CA MET A 708 1.73 9.21 15.99
C MET A 708 2.46 8.70 17.23
N ASP A 709 2.30 9.37 18.36
CA ASP A 709 3.03 9.04 19.60
C ASP A 709 2.32 7.97 20.45
N ILE A 710 0.99 7.90 20.39
CA ILE A 710 0.17 7.03 21.26
C ILE A 710 -0.25 5.74 20.57
N THR A 711 -0.67 5.81 19.30
CA THR A 711 -1.24 4.64 18.61
C THR A 711 -0.22 3.85 17.79
N PHE A 712 0.98 4.42 17.54
CA PHE A 712 2.07 3.73 16.86
C PHE A 712 3.26 3.52 17.79
N ASN A 713 3.82 2.31 17.84
CA ASN A 713 5.01 2.00 18.62
C ASN A 713 6.03 1.18 17.82
N ALA A 714 7.20 0.87 18.40
CA ALA A 714 8.27 0.12 17.74
C ALA A 714 8.25 -1.39 18.08
N GLY A 715 7.22 -1.87 18.77
CA GLY A 715 7.01 -3.27 19.14
C GLY A 715 6.25 -4.07 18.08
N ARG A 716 6.00 -5.34 18.34
CA ARG A 716 5.22 -6.22 17.45
C ARG A 716 3.77 -5.74 17.28
N ASP A 717 3.19 -5.12 18.29
CA ASP A 717 1.86 -4.49 18.34
C ASP A 717 1.86 -3.03 17.86
N GLY A 718 2.89 -2.61 17.14
CA GLY A 718 3.17 -1.21 16.84
C GLY A 718 2.31 -0.55 15.77
N LEU A 719 1.32 -1.27 15.23
CA LEU A 719 0.27 -0.71 14.35
C LEU A 719 -1.09 -0.75 15.05
N PRO A 720 -1.91 0.31 14.92
CA PRO A 720 -3.22 0.40 15.57
C PRO A 720 -4.30 -0.53 14.97
N GLY A 721 -4.10 -1.04 13.77
CA GLY A 721 -5.00 -1.94 13.02
C GLY A 721 -4.29 -2.54 11.83
N ASN A 722 -5.06 -3.02 10.86
CA ASN A 722 -4.55 -3.56 9.61
C ASN A 722 -3.69 -2.52 8.89
N ASP A 723 -2.56 -2.96 8.33
CA ASP A 723 -1.70 -2.04 7.54
C ASP A 723 -2.23 -1.80 6.12
N ASP A 724 -3.11 -2.69 5.67
CA ASP A 724 -3.82 -2.70 4.39
C ASP A 724 -2.92 -2.28 3.23
N MET A 725 -1.93 -3.15 3.01
CA MET A 725 -0.88 -3.01 1.99
C MET A 725 -0.07 -1.71 2.09
N GLY A 726 0.04 -1.15 3.31
CA GLY A 726 0.80 0.05 3.58
C GLY A 726 -0.02 1.34 3.57
N ALA A 727 -1.35 1.27 3.54
CA ALA A 727 -2.21 2.45 3.65
C ALA A 727 -2.03 3.14 5.00
N LEU A 728 -2.16 2.38 6.11
CA LEU A 728 -1.94 2.90 7.47
C LEU A 728 -0.50 3.40 7.65
N SER A 729 0.49 2.67 7.17
CA SER A 729 1.90 3.09 7.18
C SER A 729 2.13 4.38 6.39
N SER A 730 1.49 4.57 5.24
CA SER A 730 1.63 5.80 4.44
C SER A 730 1.04 7.02 5.14
N TRP A 731 -0.07 6.85 5.90
CA TRP A 731 -0.57 7.91 6.78
C TRP A 731 0.50 8.36 7.78
N ASN A 732 1.16 7.41 8.43
CA ASN A 732 2.24 7.72 9.40
C ASN A 732 3.41 8.46 8.74
N VAL A 733 3.83 8.06 7.52
CA VAL A 733 4.90 8.76 6.78
C VAL A 733 4.50 10.19 6.45
N PHE A 734 3.29 10.42 5.92
CA PHE A 734 2.81 11.77 5.63
C PHE A 734 2.69 12.62 6.89
N ALA A 735 2.08 12.09 7.95
CA ALA A 735 1.92 12.79 9.22
C ALA A 735 3.27 13.19 9.82
N ALA A 736 4.27 12.31 9.78
CA ALA A 736 5.62 12.61 10.27
C ALA A 736 6.33 13.71 9.46
N LEU A 737 5.96 13.88 8.18
CA LEU A 737 6.42 14.99 7.35
C LEU A 737 5.60 16.29 7.54
N GLY A 738 4.55 16.26 8.35
CA GLY A 738 3.68 17.39 8.63
C GLY A 738 2.69 17.70 7.51
N MET A 739 2.26 16.70 6.73
CA MET A 739 1.34 16.90 5.59
C MET A 739 0.46 15.68 5.33
N TYR A 740 -0.68 15.88 4.62
CA TYR A 740 -1.58 14.77 4.27
C TYR A 740 -2.52 15.11 3.10
N PRO A 741 -2.79 14.19 2.14
CA PRO A 741 -3.65 14.41 0.99
C PRO A 741 -5.15 14.18 1.34
N THR A 742 -5.78 15.06 2.10
CA THR A 742 -7.16 14.92 2.58
C THR A 742 -8.23 14.84 1.49
N VAL A 743 -7.93 15.33 0.29
CA VAL A 743 -8.79 15.22 -0.89
C VAL A 743 -8.06 14.38 -1.92
N ALA A 744 -8.37 13.09 -1.98
CA ALA A 744 -7.62 12.10 -2.73
C ALA A 744 -7.34 12.46 -4.19
N SER A 745 -8.27 13.13 -4.85
CA SER A 745 -8.16 13.51 -6.27
C SER A 745 -7.69 14.95 -6.50
N ALA A 746 -7.14 15.62 -5.47
CA ALA A 746 -6.71 17.02 -5.56
C ALA A 746 -5.18 17.16 -5.44
N PRO A 747 -4.53 18.05 -6.21
CA PRO A 747 -3.09 18.25 -6.17
C PRO A 747 -2.67 19.18 -5.02
N GLY A 748 -2.88 18.75 -3.78
CA GLY A 748 -2.51 19.53 -2.60
C GLY A 748 -2.51 18.72 -1.32
N LEU A 749 -2.01 19.32 -0.25
CA LEU A 749 -1.75 18.69 1.04
C LEU A 749 -2.25 19.59 2.19
N ALA A 750 -2.99 19.03 3.11
CA ALA A 750 -3.25 19.66 4.40
C ALA A 750 -1.97 19.64 5.26
N LEU A 751 -1.74 20.67 6.05
CA LEU A 751 -0.52 20.84 6.84
C LEU A 751 -0.74 20.62 8.33
N SER A 752 0.29 20.06 8.96
CA SER A 752 0.47 19.91 10.40
C SER A 752 1.95 20.14 10.75
N THR A 753 2.32 19.96 12.00
CA THR A 753 3.71 20.12 12.44
C THR A 753 4.55 18.88 12.06
N PRO A 754 5.67 19.04 11.35
CA PRO A 754 6.60 17.93 11.09
C PRO A 754 7.17 17.34 12.38
N GLN A 755 7.27 16.02 12.46
CA GLN A 755 7.81 15.31 13.64
C GLN A 755 9.33 15.46 13.78
N PHE A 756 10.04 15.56 12.66
CA PHE A 756 11.50 15.61 12.63
C PHE A 756 12.02 17.03 12.43
N PRO A 757 13.10 17.42 13.14
CA PRO A 757 13.70 18.75 12.96
C PRO A 757 14.17 19.02 11.53
N ALA A 758 14.55 17.98 10.81
CA ALA A 758 14.96 18.12 9.42
C ALA A 758 14.81 16.80 8.64
N ALA A 759 14.21 16.89 7.47
CA ALA A 759 14.08 15.79 6.51
C ALA A 759 14.22 16.30 5.08
N THR A 760 14.71 15.43 4.19
CA THR A 760 14.78 15.68 2.75
C THR A 760 13.96 14.63 2.01
N VAL A 761 12.96 15.06 1.25
CA VAL A 761 12.16 14.23 0.35
C VAL A 761 12.66 14.40 -1.07
N TRP A 762 13.07 13.33 -1.74
CA TRP A 762 13.61 13.34 -3.09
C TRP A 762 12.51 13.15 -4.13
N LEU A 763 12.02 14.24 -4.70
CA LEU A 763 10.98 14.29 -5.74
C LEU A 763 11.64 14.24 -7.14
N LYS A 764 11.66 13.06 -7.78
CA LYS A 764 12.35 12.90 -9.10
C LYS A 764 13.78 13.48 -9.10
N ASN A 765 14.57 13.17 -8.09
CA ASN A 765 15.92 13.70 -7.88
C ASN A 765 16.02 15.20 -7.55
N LYS A 766 14.90 15.87 -7.27
CA LYS A 766 14.87 17.24 -6.75
C LYS A 766 14.58 17.18 -5.24
N PRO A 767 15.46 17.73 -4.39
CA PRO A 767 15.22 17.68 -2.96
C PRO A 767 14.18 18.70 -2.54
N LEU A 768 13.18 18.26 -1.76
CA LEU A 768 12.34 19.10 -0.94
C LEU A 768 12.87 19.00 0.50
N ARG A 769 13.43 20.09 1.00
CA ARG A 769 13.94 20.20 2.35
C ARG A 769 12.87 20.68 3.29
N ILE A 770 12.56 19.91 4.33
CA ILE A 770 11.60 20.26 5.39
C ILE A 770 12.40 20.46 6.67
N THR A 771 12.25 21.60 7.31
CA THR A 771 12.96 21.96 8.56
C THR A 771 12.05 22.60 9.58
N THR A 772 12.35 22.40 10.86
CA THR A 772 11.75 23.14 11.98
C THR A 772 12.84 23.86 12.78
N ASP A 773 12.48 24.96 13.44
CA ASP A 773 13.41 25.72 14.30
C ASP A 773 13.48 25.16 15.74
N GLY A 774 12.91 23.99 16.00
CA GLY A 774 12.90 23.33 17.29
C GLY A 774 12.34 21.91 17.25
N ASP A 775 12.33 21.25 18.41
CA ASP A 775 11.73 19.92 18.57
C ASP A 775 10.20 20.06 18.67
N ALA A 776 9.49 19.41 17.77
CA ALA A 776 8.03 19.37 17.73
C ALA A 776 7.39 18.80 19.01
N SER A 777 8.10 17.95 19.76
CA SER A 777 7.59 17.42 21.04
C SER A 777 7.46 18.50 22.12
N ALA A 778 8.36 19.47 22.12
CA ALA A 778 8.35 20.60 23.07
C ALA A 778 7.58 21.81 22.51
N ARG A 779 7.52 21.93 21.18
CA ARG A 779 6.93 23.05 20.45
C ARG A 779 6.01 22.53 19.34
N PRO A 780 4.83 22.01 19.71
CA PRO A 780 3.95 21.31 18.74
C PRO A 780 3.20 22.21 17.77
N PHE A 781 3.21 23.52 17.96
CA PHE A 781 2.35 24.45 17.21
C PHE A 781 3.16 25.26 16.19
N ILE A 782 2.61 25.44 15.00
CA ILE A 782 3.19 26.27 13.95
C ILE A 782 2.94 27.75 14.28
N ALA A 783 4.00 28.56 14.36
CA ALA A 783 3.93 30.02 14.45
C ALA A 783 4.13 30.66 13.08
N GLY A 784 4.78 29.98 12.15
CA GLY A 784 4.99 30.47 10.79
C GLY A 784 5.53 29.38 9.87
N LEU A 785 5.30 29.53 8.58
CA LEU A 785 5.83 28.68 7.52
C LEU A 785 6.38 29.55 6.40
N THR A 786 7.54 29.20 5.91
CA THR A 786 8.13 29.72 4.67
C THR A 786 8.27 28.59 3.65
N VAL A 787 7.71 28.75 2.46
CA VAL A 787 7.88 27.86 1.30
C VAL A 787 8.76 28.55 0.28
N GLY A 788 9.96 28.01 0.03
CA GLY A 788 10.98 28.69 -0.74
C GLY A 788 11.46 29.97 -0.06
N ARG A 789 10.99 31.15 -0.51
CA ARG A 789 11.27 32.46 0.04
C ARG A 789 10.01 33.23 0.46
N THR A 790 8.85 32.59 0.33
CA THR A 790 7.54 33.23 0.52
C THR A 790 6.91 32.76 1.82
N SER A 791 6.39 33.69 2.62
CA SER A 791 5.57 33.36 3.80
C SER A 791 4.29 32.67 3.36
N HIS A 792 4.01 31.48 3.94
CA HIS A 792 2.84 30.68 3.67
C HIS A 792 1.93 30.66 4.91
N GLN A 793 0.74 31.24 4.77
CA GLN A 793 -0.15 31.48 5.91
C GLN A 793 -1.33 30.50 5.99
N SER A 794 -1.54 29.65 4.98
CA SER A 794 -2.64 28.68 4.92
C SER A 794 -2.21 27.32 5.47
N SER A 795 -3.16 26.57 6.00
CA SER A 795 -2.98 25.14 6.34
C SER A 795 -3.20 24.19 5.15
N TRP A 796 -3.30 24.72 3.94
CA TRP A 796 -3.32 23.97 2.68
C TRP A 796 -2.13 24.35 1.81
N LEU A 797 -1.37 23.35 1.36
CA LEU A 797 -0.21 23.49 0.48
C LEU A 797 -0.53 22.94 -0.91
N PRO A 798 -0.68 23.78 -1.94
CA PRO A 798 -0.76 23.33 -3.33
C PRO A 798 0.51 22.58 -3.72
N LEU A 799 0.36 21.40 -4.32
CA LEU A 799 1.50 20.57 -4.71
C LEU A 799 2.44 21.28 -5.72
N CYS A 800 1.90 22.18 -6.54
CA CYS A 800 2.69 22.96 -7.50
C CYS A 800 3.78 23.81 -6.85
N GLU A 801 3.63 24.23 -5.59
CA GLU A 801 4.62 25.00 -4.84
C GLU A 801 5.87 24.21 -4.46
N VAL A 802 5.75 22.88 -4.32
CA VAL A 802 6.82 22.01 -3.82
C VAL A 802 7.22 20.86 -4.75
N LYS A 803 6.43 20.51 -5.77
CA LYS A 803 6.74 19.40 -6.70
C LYS A 803 8.06 19.56 -7.47
N GLY A 804 8.58 20.77 -7.52
CA GLY A 804 9.88 21.12 -8.10
C GLY A 804 11.06 20.95 -7.14
N GLY A 805 10.84 20.46 -5.92
CA GLY A 805 11.81 20.55 -4.82
C GLY A 805 11.76 21.91 -4.14
N GLY A 806 12.76 22.23 -3.33
CA GLY A 806 12.84 23.51 -2.60
C GLY A 806 12.95 23.33 -1.10
N ALA A 807 12.43 24.30 -0.34
CA ALA A 807 12.49 24.27 1.12
C ALA A 807 11.14 24.65 1.75
N MET A 808 10.81 23.99 2.84
CA MET A 808 9.74 24.32 3.76
C MET A 808 10.38 24.53 5.13
N SER A 809 10.26 25.73 5.70
CA SER A 809 10.85 26.05 7.00
C SER A 809 9.76 26.49 7.97
N PHE A 810 9.56 25.70 9.00
CA PHE A 810 8.55 25.90 10.03
C PHE A 810 9.16 26.60 11.24
N THR A 811 8.52 27.66 11.71
CA THR A 811 8.77 28.25 13.03
C THR A 811 7.75 27.69 14.00
N LEU A 812 8.21 27.14 15.11
CA LEU A 812 7.37 26.42 16.07
C LEU A 812 7.20 27.20 17.38
N ALA A 813 6.06 26.99 18.05
CA ALA A 813 5.71 27.55 19.35
C ALA A 813 5.26 26.47 20.35
N ALA A 814 5.48 26.70 21.63
CA ALA A 814 5.05 25.80 22.72
C ALA A 814 3.56 25.92 23.04
N ARG A 815 2.88 26.97 22.57
CA ARG A 815 1.45 27.21 22.76
C ARG A 815 0.76 27.45 21.43
N PRO A 816 -0.56 27.19 21.32
CA PRO A 816 -1.34 27.50 20.13
C PRO A 816 -1.11 28.95 19.65
N THR A 817 -1.08 29.14 18.35
CA THR A 817 -0.84 30.40 17.68
C THR A 817 -2.03 30.77 16.78
N GLY A 818 -2.04 32.00 16.26
CA GLY A 818 -3.02 32.44 15.27
C GLY A 818 -2.69 32.07 13.83
N TRP A 819 -1.68 31.20 13.59
CA TRP A 819 -1.33 30.78 12.22
C TRP A 819 -2.49 30.01 11.58
N ALA A 820 -2.85 30.42 10.35
CA ALA A 820 -3.91 29.85 9.53
C ALA A 820 -5.33 29.84 10.12
N THR A 821 -5.61 30.71 11.15
CA THR A 821 -6.95 30.78 11.79
C THR A 821 -7.91 31.75 11.11
N ALA A 822 -7.40 32.73 10.34
CA ALA A 822 -8.25 33.70 9.68
C ALA A 822 -9.19 33.05 8.65
N GLU A 823 -10.45 33.56 8.57
CA GLU A 823 -11.46 33.01 7.64
C GLU A 823 -11.00 33.00 6.19
N SER A 824 -10.29 34.07 5.77
CA SER A 824 -9.74 34.18 4.42
C SER A 824 -8.64 33.15 4.11
N LEU A 825 -8.12 32.42 5.10
CA LEU A 825 -7.09 31.41 5.01
C LEU A 825 -7.66 29.97 5.06
N THR A 826 -8.99 29.83 5.15
CA THR A 826 -9.65 28.52 5.09
C THR A 826 -9.23 27.79 3.82
N PRO A 827 -8.81 26.52 3.92
CA PRO A 827 -8.41 25.72 2.76
C PRO A 827 -9.53 25.59 1.72
N PRO A 828 -9.20 25.33 0.44
CA PRO A 828 -10.21 25.12 -0.60
C PRO A 828 -11.10 23.93 -0.28
N SER A 829 -12.39 24.07 -0.58
CA SER A 829 -13.39 23.00 -0.41
C SER A 829 -14.53 23.22 -1.39
N GLY A 830 -15.07 22.14 -1.90
CA GLY A 830 -16.13 22.07 -2.90
C GLY A 830 -15.78 20.97 -3.93
N PRO A 831 -16.79 20.35 -4.53
CA PRO A 831 -16.54 19.35 -5.57
C PRO A 831 -15.71 19.87 -6.74
N ASP A 832 -15.93 21.13 -7.15
CA ASP A 832 -15.28 21.83 -8.26
C ASP A 832 -14.28 22.92 -7.81
N ALA A 833 -13.86 22.92 -6.55
CA ALA A 833 -12.91 23.92 -6.02
C ALA A 833 -11.53 23.85 -6.68
N ASP A 834 -10.87 25.02 -6.74
CA ASP A 834 -9.48 25.12 -7.24
C ASP A 834 -8.47 24.76 -6.15
N TYR A 835 -8.11 23.50 -6.07
CA TYR A 835 -7.14 22.96 -5.12
C TYR A 835 -5.67 23.28 -5.46
N THR A 836 -5.42 23.98 -6.56
CA THR A 836 -4.07 24.48 -6.92
C THR A 836 -3.73 25.79 -6.21
N ARG A 837 -4.64 26.31 -5.40
CA ARG A 837 -4.47 27.53 -4.58
C ARG A 837 -4.44 27.19 -3.09
N SER A 838 -3.83 28.05 -2.32
CA SER A 838 -3.67 27.86 -0.87
C SER A 838 -4.93 28.19 -0.07
N THR A 839 -5.90 28.91 -0.62
CA THR A 839 -7.14 29.31 0.07
C THR A 839 -8.36 29.27 -0.83
N ALA A 840 -9.54 29.19 -0.23
CA ALA A 840 -10.84 29.24 -0.91
C ALA A 840 -11.17 30.63 -1.52
N ALA A 841 -10.49 31.69 -1.12
CA ALA A 841 -10.70 33.07 -1.62
C ALA A 841 -10.24 33.27 -3.08
N GLY A 842 -9.67 32.28 -3.73
CA GLY A 842 -9.42 32.29 -5.16
C GLY A 842 -10.72 32.09 -5.95
N ARG A 843 -10.91 32.87 -7.04
CA ARG A 843 -12.06 32.67 -7.96
C ARG A 843 -12.15 31.19 -8.35
N PRO A 844 -13.39 30.66 -8.56
CA PRO A 844 -13.57 29.35 -9.18
C PRO A 844 -12.72 29.26 -10.45
N VAL A 845 -12.21 28.08 -10.77
CA VAL A 845 -11.58 27.84 -12.07
C VAL A 845 -12.60 28.27 -13.11
N ASP A 846 -12.31 29.29 -13.88
CA ASP A 846 -13.07 29.57 -15.11
C ASP A 846 -12.90 28.36 -16.03
N LEU A 847 -13.76 27.38 -15.85
CA LEU A 847 -13.89 26.30 -16.83
C LEU A 847 -14.30 26.98 -18.13
N PRO A 848 -13.53 26.88 -19.22
CA PRO A 848 -13.89 27.47 -20.48
C PRO A 848 -15.30 27.05 -20.85
N GLY A 849 -16.25 28.01 -20.83
CA GLY A 849 -17.63 27.77 -21.25
C GLY A 849 -18.74 27.83 -20.17
N ARG A 850 -18.45 28.23 -18.95
CA ARG A 850 -19.52 28.49 -17.96
C ARG A 850 -20.27 29.79 -18.37
N PRO A 851 -21.59 29.76 -18.65
CA PRO A 851 -22.36 31.00 -18.81
C PRO A 851 -22.33 31.76 -17.49
N GLY A 852 -21.87 33.02 -17.51
CA GLY A 852 -21.82 33.87 -16.34
C GLY A 852 -23.19 33.96 -15.69
N GLY A 853 -23.33 33.36 -14.52
CA GLY A 853 -24.49 33.53 -13.66
C GLY A 853 -24.46 34.93 -13.10
N ARG A 854 -25.43 35.74 -13.50
CA ARG A 854 -25.84 36.97 -12.81
C ARG A 854 -26.79 36.65 -11.67
#